data_18c6517824d7e69578e56cb50a05deb3
#
_entry.id   18c6517824d7e69578e56cb50a05deb3
#
_cell.length_a   1.000
_cell.length_b   1.000
_cell.length_c   1.000
_cell.angle_alpha   90.00
_cell.angle_beta   90.00
_cell.angle_gamma   90.00
#
_symmetry.space_group_name_H-M   'P 1'
#
loop_
_entity.id
_entity.type
_entity.pdbx_description
1 polymer ?
#
loop_
_entity_poly.entity_id
_entity_poly.type
_entity_poly.pdbx_seq_one_letter_code
_entity_poly.pdbx_strand_id
1 'polypeptide(L)'
;MVLTALVVVSTVLRIWGGSLIPAPWYTPDEMIYGLLGRSLWTTGHLDILGDRSPFYGLVYPAFVGPLLSLHDARLGYELLKGCQALVMSLTAVPVYLWSRRLMRPGWALAAAALSLAVPGLAFSGFVMTEVAFYPVLVLAAWALASALARPTGRSQALLAGAIVLAVLTRLQAIVLVPTFVLALVLVAFFTRSFAPVRRLSPLLIAIGVGAVAVKLLGGSQLLGAYGTVGRQSYNAADIVSFALYHAADVLIVLGVIPVVALVLAAIPSFAGREPSTEVRAYVAVAIALFLGLCGQVGLFASQYTGRLAERNLLPIFPILLIGFALWLDRGAPRPRPATALAAIGAAIVVATLPPGHFVVEAAIPDSYGIVPLYRIKADLPSLDLGLVLFVGALAAALLIVVVPRRALIVLPLVVGAYLAVASVVVTRTVADQARAFWPFMVGDDLRWIDRRADGPVTYLYAGDPLWNRAWYNVFWNRRINRVYTLGTQKRIQGPLPQRTIHLPASGRIDAPSTQYVVAPWYYTLDGTRLKGEPQAELALWKVRPPLRVSTQTLGVLPSGALPNEAELRVFGCRGGRFRLTLNSSGDRAVTIRRDDLPYGTAALRGAMTWRRSIPAAPAEGGMCTLQVSVPGGIFASRFDFVRNARG
;
A
#
# COMPACT_ATOMS: atom_id res chain seq x y z
N MET A 1 -14.77 31.19 7.48
CA MET A 1 -14.47 31.44 6.05
C MET A 1 -13.10 30.93 5.62
N VAL A 2 -11.96 31.38 6.19
CA VAL A 2 -10.60 30.96 5.73
C VAL A 2 -10.38 29.45 5.85
N LEU A 3 -10.72 28.81 6.99
CA LEU A 3 -10.59 27.37 7.17
C LEU A 3 -11.41 26.58 6.14
N THR A 4 -12.65 27.03 5.87
CA THR A 4 -13.49 26.40 4.83
C THR A 4 -12.85 26.51 3.46
N ALA A 5 -12.30 27.69 3.11
CA ALA A 5 -11.58 27.87 1.85
C ALA A 5 -10.36 26.94 1.74
N LEU A 6 -9.57 26.78 2.82
CA LEU A 6 -8.44 25.85 2.85
C LEU A 6 -8.90 24.39 2.60
N VAL A 7 -9.96 23.95 3.24
CA VAL A 7 -10.52 22.60 3.04
C VAL A 7 -11.00 22.42 1.59
N VAL A 8 -11.76 23.39 1.05
CA VAL A 8 -12.27 23.33 -0.32
C VAL A 8 -11.12 23.27 -1.34
N VAL A 9 -10.14 24.18 -1.23
CA VAL A 9 -8.99 24.22 -2.13
C VAL A 9 -8.20 22.90 -2.05
N SER A 10 -7.90 22.41 -0.85
CA SER A 10 -7.24 21.13 -0.67
C SER A 10 -8.03 19.98 -1.31
N THR A 11 -9.35 19.94 -1.10
CA THR A 11 -10.23 18.91 -1.68
C THR A 11 -10.17 18.94 -3.21
N VAL A 12 -10.30 20.11 -3.83
CA VAL A 12 -10.24 20.26 -5.30
C VAL A 12 -8.90 19.81 -5.86
N LEU A 13 -7.78 20.25 -5.25
CA LEU A 13 -6.45 19.85 -5.67
C LEU A 13 -6.24 18.32 -5.53
N ARG A 14 -6.80 17.69 -4.48
CA ARG A 14 -6.72 16.24 -4.27
C ARG A 14 -7.61 15.46 -5.25
N ILE A 15 -8.80 15.97 -5.56
CA ILE A 15 -9.65 15.39 -6.62
C ILE A 15 -8.90 15.44 -7.95
N TRP A 16 -8.31 16.58 -8.30
CA TRP A 16 -7.51 16.69 -9.51
C TRP A 16 -6.33 15.71 -9.51
N GLY A 17 -5.52 15.65 -8.43
CA GLY A 17 -4.43 14.67 -8.31
C GLY A 17 -4.91 13.22 -8.40
N GLY A 18 -6.01 12.88 -7.75
CA GLY A 18 -6.64 11.55 -7.79
C GLY A 18 -7.16 11.17 -9.18
N SER A 19 -7.65 12.14 -9.97
CA SER A 19 -8.13 11.88 -11.35
C SER A 19 -7.00 11.46 -12.31
N LEU A 20 -5.74 11.74 -11.95
CA LEU A 20 -4.58 11.29 -12.72
C LEU A 20 -4.26 9.80 -12.51
N ILE A 21 -4.87 9.15 -11.51
CA ILE A 21 -4.67 7.75 -11.15
C ILE A 21 -5.82 6.93 -11.73
N PRO A 22 -5.59 6.11 -12.78
CA PRO A 22 -6.66 5.46 -13.52
C PRO A 22 -7.27 4.24 -12.83
N ALA A 23 -6.49 3.58 -11.98
CA ALA A 23 -6.88 2.33 -11.31
C ALA A 23 -6.06 2.13 -10.03
N PRO A 24 -6.47 1.20 -9.14
CA PRO A 24 -5.70 0.84 -7.96
C PRO A 24 -4.24 0.51 -8.29
N TRP A 25 -3.34 0.84 -7.39
CA TRP A 25 -1.90 0.60 -7.53
C TRP A 25 -1.32 -0.19 -6.35
N TYR A 26 -1.89 -0.01 -5.15
CA TYR A 26 -1.47 -0.74 -3.95
C TYR A 26 -2.08 -2.14 -3.88
N THR A 27 -1.38 -3.12 -4.41
CA THR A 27 -1.84 -4.51 -4.38
C THR A 27 -1.16 -5.28 -3.23
N PRO A 28 -1.91 -6.05 -2.43
CA PRO A 28 -3.36 -6.32 -2.55
C PRO A 28 -4.25 -5.37 -1.74
N ASP A 29 -3.69 -4.41 -0.99
CA ASP A 29 -4.39 -3.62 0.04
C ASP A 29 -5.68 -2.96 -0.47
N GLU A 30 -5.60 -2.23 -1.60
CA GLU A 30 -6.77 -1.54 -2.15
C GLU A 30 -7.91 -2.50 -2.50
N MET A 31 -7.56 -3.66 -3.08
CA MET A 31 -8.53 -4.67 -3.46
C MET A 31 -9.16 -5.32 -2.23
N ILE A 32 -8.36 -5.60 -1.19
CA ILE A 32 -8.86 -6.15 0.08
C ILE A 32 -9.91 -5.20 0.65
N TYR A 33 -9.57 -3.93 0.88
CA TYR A 33 -10.52 -2.98 1.46
C TYR A 33 -11.74 -2.74 0.59
N GLY A 34 -11.54 -2.67 -0.73
CA GLY A 34 -12.64 -2.49 -1.66
C GLY A 34 -13.60 -3.68 -1.70
N LEU A 35 -13.09 -4.92 -1.70
CA LEU A 35 -13.90 -6.13 -1.68
C LEU A 35 -14.61 -6.31 -0.34
N LEU A 36 -13.93 -6.07 0.78
CA LEU A 36 -14.52 -6.09 2.11
C LEU A 36 -15.63 -5.04 2.27
N GLY A 37 -15.42 -3.81 1.76
CA GLY A 37 -16.42 -2.77 1.78
C GLY A 37 -17.65 -3.14 0.96
N ARG A 38 -17.45 -3.67 -0.25
CA ARG A 38 -18.54 -4.15 -1.11
C ARG A 38 -19.32 -5.27 -0.43
N SER A 39 -18.62 -6.27 0.13
CA SER A 39 -19.26 -7.38 0.82
C SER A 39 -20.04 -6.91 2.04
N LEU A 40 -19.47 -6.08 2.90
CA LEU A 40 -20.13 -5.52 4.07
C LEU A 40 -21.44 -4.81 3.69
N TRP A 41 -21.43 -4.04 2.59
CA TRP A 41 -22.60 -3.29 2.13
C TRP A 41 -23.69 -4.19 1.52
N THR A 42 -23.30 -5.26 0.82
CA THR A 42 -24.24 -6.13 0.09
C THR A 42 -24.73 -7.33 0.89
N THR A 43 -23.92 -7.85 1.81
CA THR A 43 -24.21 -9.08 2.55
C THR A 43 -24.23 -8.90 4.07
N GLY A 44 -23.74 -7.76 4.60
CA GLY A 44 -23.54 -7.52 6.02
C GLY A 44 -22.30 -8.17 6.62
N HIS A 45 -21.46 -8.82 5.80
CA HIS A 45 -20.29 -9.57 6.25
C HIS A 45 -19.00 -9.05 5.62
N LEU A 46 -17.87 -9.24 6.33
CA LEU A 46 -16.53 -8.90 5.84
C LEU A 46 -15.91 -10.12 5.12
N ASP A 47 -16.40 -10.40 3.91
CA ASP A 47 -16.02 -11.56 3.12
C ASP A 47 -15.28 -11.15 1.84
N ILE A 48 -14.43 -12.04 1.33
CA ILE A 48 -13.83 -11.95 -0.01
C ILE A 48 -14.27 -13.19 -0.78
N LEU A 49 -14.96 -13.03 -1.91
CA LEU A 49 -15.52 -14.13 -2.71
C LEU A 49 -16.40 -15.11 -1.90
N GLY A 50 -17.07 -14.64 -0.85
CA GLY A 50 -17.93 -15.42 0.01
C GLY A 50 -17.23 -16.13 1.18
N ASP A 51 -15.91 -16.09 1.26
CA ASP A 51 -15.15 -16.62 2.38
C ASP A 51 -14.80 -15.51 3.38
N ARG A 52 -14.90 -15.84 4.67
CA ARG A 52 -14.57 -14.89 5.74
C ARG A 52 -13.11 -14.46 5.66
N SER A 53 -12.90 -13.17 5.68
CA SER A 53 -11.56 -12.58 5.71
C SER A 53 -11.07 -12.40 7.15
N PRO A 54 -9.74 -12.41 7.40
CA PRO A 54 -9.18 -11.86 8.62
C PRO A 54 -9.66 -10.42 8.86
N PHE A 55 -9.73 -10.01 10.12
CA PHE A 55 -10.14 -8.64 10.45
C PHE A 55 -9.06 -7.63 10.06
N TYR A 56 -9.42 -6.62 9.25
CA TYR A 56 -8.56 -5.51 8.81
C TYR A 56 -9.02 -4.15 9.34
N GLY A 57 -10.19 -4.07 9.95
CA GLY A 57 -10.87 -2.86 10.39
C GLY A 57 -12.32 -2.85 9.88
N LEU A 58 -13.18 -2.04 10.48
CA LEU A 58 -14.60 -1.94 10.15
C LEU A 58 -14.97 -0.60 9.51
N VAL A 59 -14.41 0.49 10.04
CA VAL A 59 -14.81 1.86 9.67
C VAL A 59 -14.54 2.14 8.19
N TYR A 60 -13.36 1.76 7.71
CA TYR A 60 -13.01 2.03 6.32
C TYR A 60 -13.78 1.18 5.31
N PRO A 61 -13.96 -0.15 5.48
CA PRO A 61 -14.89 -0.93 4.66
C PRO A 61 -16.31 -0.37 4.65
N ALA A 62 -16.84 0.06 5.80
CA ALA A 62 -18.17 0.68 5.87
C ALA A 62 -18.25 1.99 5.08
N PHE A 63 -17.18 2.79 5.08
CA PHE A 63 -17.08 4.03 4.32
C PHE A 63 -17.02 3.83 2.80
N VAL A 64 -16.24 2.86 2.32
CA VAL A 64 -16.03 2.64 0.88
C VAL A 64 -17.13 1.80 0.23
N GLY A 65 -17.81 0.96 1.03
CA GLY A 65 -18.79 -0.03 0.57
C GLY A 65 -19.91 0.55 -0.30
N PRO A 66 -20.61 1.62 0.09
CA PRO A 66 -21.70 2.20 -0.69
C PRO A 66 -21.29 2.57 -2.11
N LEU A 67 -20.14 3.23 -2.26
CA LEU A 67 -19.67 3.73 -3.55
C LEU A 67 -19.12 2.60 -4.44
N LEU A 68 -18.35 1.67 -3.86
CA LEU A 68 -17.83 0.54 -4.63
C LEU A 68 -18.87 -0.53 -4.94
N SER A 69 -20.07 -0.45 -4.36
CA SER A 69 -21.22 -1.30 -4.68
C SER A 69 -22.05 -0.78 -5.86
N LEU A 70 -21.82 0.45 -6.34
CA LEU A 70 -22.52 0.99 -7.49
C LEU A 70 -22.38 0.08 -8.71
N HIS A 71 -23.41 0.05 -9.57
CA HIS A 71 -23.41 -0.79 -10.78
C HIS A 71 -22.23 -0.45 -11.69
N ASP A 72 -21.96 0.83 -11.90
CA ASP A 72 -20.75 1.28 -12.58
C ASP A 72 -19.59 1.35 -11.57
N ALA A 73 -18.75 0.33 -11.60
CA ALA A 73 -17.59 0.21 -10.72
C ALA A 73 -16.58 1.34 -10.92
N ARG A 74 -16.43 1.86 -12.15
CA ARG A 74 -15.50 2.96 -12.45
C ARG A 74 -16.01 4.26 -11.85
N LEU A 75 -17.29 4.57 -12.07
CA LEU A 75 -17.92 5.74 -11.43
C LEU A 75 -17.83 5.66 -9.91
N GLY A 76 -18.10 4.48 -9.33
CA GLY A 76 -17.97 4.25 -7.89
C GLY A 76 -16.55 4.53 -7.38
N TYR A 77 -15.54 4.08 -8.10
CA TYR A 77 -14.13 4.32 -7.77
C TYR A 77 -13.75 5.81 -7.86
N GLU A 78 -14.19 6.52 -8.90
CA GLU A 78 -13.93 7.97 -9.04
C GLU A 78 -14.64 8.80 -7.97
N LEU A 79 -15.90 8.51 -7.68
CA LEU A 79 -16.65 9.18 -6.61
C LEU A 79 -16.01 8.92 -5.24
N LEU A 80 -15.53 7.70 -5.01
CA LEU A 80 -14.83 7.36 -3.77
C LEU A 80 -13.58 8.23 -3.59
N LYS A 81 -12.74 8.40 -4.61
CA LYS A 81 -11.57 9.27 -4.55
C LYS A 81 -11.95 10.72 -4.17
N GLY A 82 -13.06 11.22 -4.71
CA GLY A 82 -13.58 12.54 -4.34
C GLY A 82 -13.98 12.64 -2.86
N CYS A 83 -14.71 11.64 -2.35
CA CYS A 83 -15.07 11.57 -0.94
C CYS A 83 -13.83 11.45 -0.03
N GLN A 84 -12.86 10.67 -0.43
CA GLN A 84 -11.59 10.50 0.28
C GLN A 84 -10.79 11.79 0.34
N ALA A 85 -10.73 12.54 -0.75
CA ALA A 85 -10.10 13.85 -0.81
C ALA A 85 -10.72 14.82 0.20
N LEU A 86 -12.05 14.82 0.32
CA LEU A 86 -12.77 15.62 1.31
C LEU A 86 -12.44 15.16 2.74
N VAL A 87 -12.53 13.86 3.04
CA VAL A 87 -12.27 13.31 4.38
C VAL A 87 -10.85 13.65 4.85
N MET A 88 -9.85 13.48 4.00
CA MET A 88 -8.47 13.84 4.35
C MET A 88 -8.30 15.35 4.54
N SER A 89 -8.94 16.18 3.70
CA SER A 89 -8.88 17.64 3.83
C SER A 89 -9.60 18.14 5.08
N LEU A 90 -10.65 17.45 5.53
CA LEU A 90 -11.35 17.76 6.78
C LEU A 90 -10.47 17.60 8.02
N THR A 91 -9.31 16.95 7.94
CA THR A 91 -8.34 16.89 9.05
C THR A 91 -7.88 18.28 9.50
N ALA A 92 -7.90 19.28 8.62
CA ALA A 92 -7.62 20.67 8.99
C ALA A 92 -8.55 21.21 10.09
N VAL A 93 -9.76 20.66 10.21
CA VAL A 93 -10.75 21.09 11.22
C VAL A 93 -10.31 20.71 12.65
N PRO A 94 -10.08 19.44 13.00
CA PRO A 94 -9.57 19.09 14.31
C PRO A 94 -8.19 19.70 14.61
N VAL A 95 -7.30 19.82 13.61
CA VAL A 95 -6.00 20.50 13.78
C VAL A 95 -6.23 21.96 14.19
N TYR A 96 -7.07 22.70 13.48
CA TYR A 96 -7.40 24.09 13.79
C TYR A 96 -8.04 24.24 15.18
N LEU A 97 -9.06 23.43 15.48
CA LEU A 97 -9.80 23.50 16.73
C LEU A 97 -8.93 23.16 17.96
N TRP A 98 -8.04 22.18 17.81
CA TRP A 98 -7.07 21.86 18.85
C TRP A 98 -6.04 22.99 19.02
N SER A 99 -5.46 23.47 17.90
CA SER A 99 -4.48 24.55 17.91
C SER A 99 -5.02 25.85 18.52
N ARG A 100 -6.33 26.17 18.28
CA ARG A 100 -7.01 27.33 18.87
C ARG A 100 -7.03 27.34 20.40
N ARG A 101 -6.87 26.19 21.05
CA ARG A 101 -6.75 26.08 22.51
C ARG A 101 -5.34 26.34 23.00
N LEU A 102 -4.37 26.30 22.13
CA LEU A 102 -2.93 26.38 22.45
C LEU A 102 -2.33 27.74 22.07
N MET A 103 -2.87 28.39 21.03
CA MET A 103 -2.27 29.56 20.38
C MET A 103 -3.32 30.47 19.73
N ARG A 104 -2.87 31.64 19.28
CA ARG A 104 -3.69 32.64 18.57
C ARG A 104 -4.24 32.09 17.25
N PRO A 105 -5.44 32.60 16.79
CA PRO A 105 -6.14 32.06 15.62
C PRO A 105 -5.31 32.00 14.32
N GLY A 106 -4.48 32.99 14.07
CA GLY A 106 -3.66 33.05 12.86
C GLY A 106 -2.65 31.89 12.77
N TRP A 107 -1.98 31.60 13.88
CA TRP A 107 -1.05 30.47 13.96
C TRP A 107 -1.76 29.11 13.93
N ALA A 108 -2.97 29.05 14.51
CA ALA A 108 -3.80 27.87 14.39
C ALA A 108 -4.21 27.58 12.92
N LEU A 109 -4.52 28.64 12.16
CA LEU A 109 -4.77 28.51 10.71
C LEU A 109 -3.51 28.09 9.94
N ALA A 110 -2.34 28.61 10.31
CA ALA A 110 -1.08 28.21 9.71
C ALA A 110 -0.80 26.70 9.93
N ALA A 111 -1.00 26.19 11.16
CA ALA A 111 -0.86 24.77 11.45
C ALA A 111 -1.85 23.91 10.60
N ALA A 112 -3.10 24.34 10.49
CA ALA A 112 -4.10 23.67 9.67
C ALA A 112 -3.73 23.69 8.16
N ALA A 113 -3.26 24.84 7.65
CA ALA A 113 -2.83 24.96 6.25
C ALA A 113 -1.61 24.06 5.94
N LEU A 114 -0.61 24.06 6.81
CA LEU A 114 0.57 23.20 6.65
C LEU A 114 0.20 21.71 6.70
N SER A 115 -0.76 21.32 7.55
CA SER A 115 -1.22 19.92 7.62
C SER A 115 -1.89 19.44 6.33
N LEU A 116 -2.41 20.37 5.51
CA LEU A 116 -2.97 20.07 4.19
C LEU A 116 -1.92 20.00 3.07
N ALA A 117 -0.71 20.50 3.31
CA ALA A 117 0.36 20.49 2.32
C ALA A 117 1.21 19.21 2.37
N VAL A 118 1.01 18.34 3.36
CA VAL A 118 1.81 17.11 3.54
C VAL A 118 1.67 16.16 2.35
N PRO A 119 2.79 15.63 1.79
CA PRO A 119 2.78 14.74 0.62
C PRO A 119 1.91 13.50 0.79
N GLY A 120 1.87 12.93 1.98
CA GLY A 120 1.07 11.75 2.31
C GLY A 120 -0.44 11.90 2.07
N LEU A 121 -0.97 13.13 1.90
CA LEU A 121 -2.37 13.29 1.52
C LEU A 121 -2.68 12.79 0.10
N ALA A 122 -1.67 12.49 -0.72
CA ALA A 122 -1.84 11.81 -2.01
C ALA A 122 -2.47 10.42 -1.87
N PHE A 123 -2.45 9.80 -0.68
CA PHE A 123 -3.20 8.58 -0.38
C PHE A 123 -4.72 8.71 -0.60
N SER A 124 -5.27 9.94 -0.64
CA SER A 124 -6.68 10.16 -0.99
C SER A 124 -7.06 9.67 -2.39
N GLY A 125 -6.10 9.47 -3.28
CA GLY A 125 -6.29 8.91 -4.62
C GLY A 125 -6.40 7.38 -4.66
N PHE A 126 -6.25 6.69 -3.52
CA PHE A 126 -6.21 5.23 -3.42
C PHE A 126 -7.21 4.70 -2.38
N VAL A 127 -7.63 3.44 -2.53
CA VAL A 127 -8.55 2.79 -1.59
C VAL A 127 -7.78 2.29 -0.36
N MET A 128 -7.39 3.24 0.52
CA MET A 128 -6.46 3.00 1.62
C MET A 128 -7.02 3.49 2.95
N THR A 129 -6.81 2.70 4.01
CA THR A 129 -7.29 3.02 5.38
C THR A 129 -6.70 4.31 5.94
N GLU A 130 -5.55 4.74 5.44
CA GLU A 130 -4.88 5.99 5.80
C GLU A 130 -5.82 7.19 5.66
N VAL A 131 -6.74 7.15 4.71
CA VAL A 131 -7.74 8.19 4.45
C VAL A 131 -8.62 8.47 5.67
N ALA A 132 -9.18 7.42 6.26
CA ALA A 132 -10.01 7.54 7.46
C ALA A 132 -9.15 7.63 8.74
N PHE A 133 -8.02 6.95 8.75
CA PHE A 133 -7.15 6.89 9.92
C PHE A 133 -6.48 8.22 10.25
N TYR A 134 -6.13 9.01 9.22
CA TYR A 134 -5.50 10.32 9.39
C TYR A 134 -6.31 11.28 10.27
N PRO A 135 -7.56 11.64 9.95
CA PRO A 135 -8.37 12.49 10.82
C PRO A 135 -8.73 11.83 12.16
N VAL A 136 -8.99 10.52 12.17
CA VAL A 136 -9.42 9.80 13.37
C VAL A 136 -8.30 9.76 14.42
N LEU A 137 -7.04 9.53 14.02
CA LEU A 137 -5.93 9.52 14.98
C LEU A 137 -5.63 10.92 15.51
N VAL A 138 -5.76 11.98 14.69
CA VAL A 138 -5.64 13.37 15.16
C VAL A 138 -6.72 13.69 16.20
N LEU A 139 -7.96 13.27 15.97
CA LEU A 139 -9.05 13.41 16.94
C LEU A 139 -8.77 12.63 18.23
N ALA A 140 -8.25 11.40 18.14
CA ALA A 140 -7.89 10.59 19.29
C ALA A 140 -6.74 11.20 20.10
N ALA A 141 -5.73 11.75 19.43
CA ALA A 141 -4.62 12.47 20.08
C ALA A 141 -5.14 13.75 20.78
N TRP A 142 -6.07 14.49 20.17
CA TRP A 142 -6.71 15.63 20.79
C TRP A 142 -7.58 15.23 21.99
N ALA A 143 -8.35 14.14 21.90
CA ALA A 143 -9.12 13.59 23.01
C ALA A 143 -8.20 13.18 24.17
N LEU A 144 -7.05 12.55 23.88
CA LEU A 144 -6.04 12.19 24.87
C LEU A 144 -5.47 13.44 25.55
N ALA A 145 -5.05 14.44 24.79
CA ALA A 145 -4.55 15.69 25.35
C ALA A 145 -5.63 16.40 26.21
N SER A 146 -6.90 16.36 25.78
CA SER A 146 -8.01 16.95 26.53
C SER A 146 -8.29 16.22 27.84
N ALA A 147 -8.19 14.89 27.87
CA ALA A 147 -8.33 14.08 29.08
C ALA A 147 -7.18 14.31 30.07
N LEU A 148 -5.95 14.48 29.56
CA LEU A 148 -4.77 14.79 30.38
C LEU A 148 -4.85 16.22 30.96
N ALA A 149 -5.32 17.19 30.18
CA ALA A 149 -5.44 18.57 30.65
C ALA A 149 -6.60 18.75 31.65
N ARG A 150 -7.72 18.08 31.43
CA ARG A 150 -8.94 18.16 32.25
C ARG A 150 -9.56 16.78 32.42
N PRO A 151 -9.10 16.00 33.41
CA PRO A 151 -9.54 14.62 33.62
C PRO A 151 -10.93 14.54 34.26
N THR A 152 -11.97 14.76 33.44
CA THR A 152 -13.38 14.61 33.81
C THR A 152 -13.93 13.29 33.27
N GLY A 153 -15.03 12.78 33.82
CA GLY A 153 -15.69 11.58 33.29
C GLY A 153 -16.04 11.70 31.80
N ARG A 154 -16.49 12.89 31.36
CA ARG A 154 -16.78 13.16 29.94
C ARG A 154 -15.53 13.06 29.06
N SER A 155 -14.40 13.65 29.48
CA SER A 155 -13.16 13.61 28.70
C SER A 155 -12.58 12.19 28.64
N GLN A 156 -12.71 11.39 29.70
CA GLN A 156 -12.32 9.99 29.72
C GLN A 156 -13.19 9.12 28.81
N ALA A 157 -14.51 9.33 28.82
CA ALA A 157 -15.44 8.64 27.90
C ALA A 157 -15.17 8.99 26.44
N LEU A 158 -14.90 10.26 26.13
CA LEU A 158 -14.52 10.69 24.78
C LEU A 158 -13.20 10.06 24.33
N LEU A 159 -12.21 9.97 25.22
CA LEU A 159 -10.94 9.30 24.91
C LEU A 159 -11.16 7.81 24.65
N ALA A 160 -11.92 7.12 25.52
CA ALA A 160 -12.24 5.70 25.33
C ALA A 160 -12.93 5.47 23.97
N GLY A 161 -13.96 6.25 23.64
CA GLY A 161 -14.65 6.18 22.36
C GLY A 161 -13.73 6.47 21.17
N ALA A 162 -12.82 7.45 21.30
CA ALA A 162 -11.85 7.79 20.26
C ALA A 162 -10.82 6.66 20.04
N ILE A 163 -10.35 6.00 21.09
CA ILE A 163 -9.46 4.83 21.00
C ILE A 163 -10.18 3.68 20.26
N VAL A 164 -11.42 3.36 20.67
CA VAL A 164 -12.23 2.31 20.03
C VAL A 164 -12.44 2.63 18.54
N LEU A 165 -12.85 3.85 18.21
CA LEU A 165 -13.03 4.28 16.83
C LEU A 165 -11.73 4.14 16.02
N ALA A 166 -10.61 4.56 16.58
CA ALA A 166 -9.32 4.48 15.92
C ALA A 166 -8.89 3.02 15.67
N VAL A 167 -9.09 2.11 16.66
CA VAL A 167 -8.79 0.68 16.50
C VAL A 167 -9.72 0.01 15.49
N LEU A 168 -11.00 0.37 15.46
CA LEU A 168 -11.96 -0.12 14.45
C LEU A 168 -11.66 0.45 13.04
N THR A 169 -10.98 1.58 12.96
CA THR A 169 -10.49 2.13 11.69
C THR A 169 -9.25 1.37 11.22
N ARG A 170 -8.28 1.17 12.13
CA ARG A 170 -7.02 0.48 11.84
C ARG A 170 -6.40 -0.07 13.12
N LEU A 171 -6.05 -1.36 13.14
CA LEU A 171 -5.46 -2.01 14.31
C LEU A 171 -4.17 -1.35 14.82
N GLN A 172 -3.44 -0.66 13.93
CA GLN A 172 -2.27 0.14 14.30
C GLN A 172 -2.57 1.13 15.45
N ALA A 173 -3.81 1.61 15.60
CA ALA A 173 -4.22 2.53 16.66
C ALA A 173 -4.03 1.97 18.08
N ILE A 174 -3.70 0.68 18.25
CA ILE A 174 -3.31 0.11 19.54
C ILE A 174 -2.13 0.86 20.16
N VAL A 175 -1.32 1.56 19.34
CA VAL A 175 -0.25 2.47 19.80
C VAL A 175 -0.75 3.56 20.74
N LEU A 176 -2.03 3.94 20.68
CA LEU A 176 -2.62 4.93 21.59
C LEU A 176 -2.58 4.49 23.05
N VAL A 177 -2.55 3.19 23.33
CA VAL A 177 -2.47 2.66 24.71
C VAL A 177 -1.10 2.97 25.34
N PRO A 178 0.05 2.52 24.79
CA PRO A 178 1.35 2.92 25.34
C PRO A 178 1.60 4.43 25.24
N THR A 179 1.06 5.10 24.20
CA THR A 179 1.11 6.57 24.08
C THR A 179 0.41 7.23 25.28
N PHE A 180 -0.77 6.74 25.67
CA PHE A 180 -1.49 7.28 26.82
C PHE A 180 -0.69 7.10 28.12
N VAL A 181 -0.14 5.92 28.34
CA VAL A 181 0.69 5.66 29.54
C VAL A 181 1.90 6.59 29.58
N LEU A 182 2.65 6.68 28.47
CA LEU A 182 3.84 7.54 28.40
C LEU A 182 3.48 9.03 28.55
N ALA A 183 2.41 9.49 27.88
CA ALA A 183 1.95 10.88 28.00
C ALA A 183 1.51 11.21 29.42
N LEU A 184 0.87 10.26 30.13
CA LEU A 184 0.48 10.42 31.52
C LEU A 184 1.71 10.53 32.45
N VAL A 185 2.74 9.71 32.22
CA VAL A 185 4.03 9.79 32.94
C VAL A 185 4.68 11.15 32.67
N LEU A 186 4.71 11.61 31.45
CA LEU A 186 5.27 12.92 31.09
C LEU A 186 4.51 14.07 31.77
N VAL A 187 3.16 14.03 31.78
CA VAL A 187 2.37 15.06 32.49
C VAL A 187 2.64 15.02 34.01
N ALA A 188 2.73 13.84 34.61
CA ALA A 188 3.10 13.70 36.02
C ALA A 188 4.48 14.29 36.29
N PHE A 189 5.44 14.05 35.42
CA PHE A 189 6.77 14.62 35.48
C PHE A 189 6.76 16.17 35.34
N PHE A 190 6.05 16.70 34.33
CA PHE A 190 5.94 18.15 34.08
C PHE A 190 5.25 18.90 35.22
N THR A 191 4.29 18.25 35.90
CA THR A 191 3.54 18.85 37.00
C THR A 191 4.14 18.53 38.37
N ARG A 192 5.14 17.63 38.41
CA ARG A 192 5.71 17.07 39.64
C ARG A 192 4.63 16.55 40.59
N SER A 193 3.60 15.91 40.04
CA SER A 193 2.43 15.46 40.79
C SER A 193 1.84 14.19 40.21
N PHE A 194 1.45 13.25 41.08
CA PHE A 194 0.72 12.04 40.70
C PHE A 194 -0.80 12.24 40.62
N ALA A 195 -1.31 13.47 40.83
CA ALA A 195 -2.75 13.75 40.75
C ALA A 195 -3.36 13.38 39.41
N PRO A 196 -2.73 13.63 38.21
CA PRO A 196 -3.25 13.18 36.94
C PRO A 196 -3.41 11.65 36.86
N VAL A 197 -2.44 10.90 37.40
CA VAL A 197 -2.47 9.43 37.43
C VAL A 197 -3.67 8.93 38.22
N ARG A 198 -3.88 9.47 39.44
CA ARG A 198 -5.02 9.07 40.27
C ARG A 198 -6.37 9.37 39.62
N ARG A 199 -6.50 10.51 38.94
CA ARG A 199 -7.77 10.91 38.26
C ARG A 199 -8.07 10.08 37.00
N LEU A 200 -7.03 9.55 36.32
CA LEU A 200 -7.16 8.73 35.13
C LEU A 200 -7.05 7.23 35.40
N SER A 201 -6.82 6.81 36.66
CA SER A 201 -6.75 5.39 37.04
C SER A 201 -8.00 4.58 36.65
N PRO A 202 -9.25 5.10 36.70
CA PRO A 202 -10.41 4.31 36.25
C PRO A 202 -10.34 3.93 34.78
N LEU A 203 -9.85 4.85 33.92
CA LEU A 203 -9.68 4.58 32.50
C LEU A 203 -8.52 3.61 32.26
N LEU A 204 -7.41 3.73 32.99
CA LEU A 204 -6.28 2.77 32.91
C LEU A 204 -6.72 1.36 33.29
N ILE A 205 -7.51 1.22 34.35
CA ILE A 205 -8.07 -0.06 34.79
C ILE A 205 -9.01 -0.61 33.71
N ALA A 206 -9.90 0.23 33.16
CA ALA A 206 -10.83 -0.19 32.11
C ALA A 206 -10.09 -0.68 30.85
N ILE A 207 -9.01 0.01 30.43
CA ILE A 207 -8.16 -0.42 29.30
C ILE A 207 -7.46 -1.75 29.66
N GLY A 208 -6.92 -1.90 30.86
CA GLY A 208 -6.27 -3.14 31.31
C GLY A 208 -7.24 -4.33 31.34
N VAL A 209 -8.43 -4.14 31.90
CA VAL A 209 -9.51 -5.14 31.90
C VAL A 209 -9.95 -5.49 30.49
N GLY A 210 -10.14 -4.47 29.63
CA GLY A 210 -10.47 -4.66 28.22
C GLY A 210 -9.42 -5.48 27.47
N ALA A 211 -8.12 -5.19 27.68
CA ALA A 211 -7.02 -5.94 27.08
C ALA A 211 -6.99 -7.42 27.54
N VAL A 212 -7.23 -7.66 28.82
CA VAL A 212 -7.35 -9.02 29.38
C VAL A 212 -8.56 -9.75 28.78
N ALA A 213 -9.72 -9.09 28.74
CA ALA A 213 -10.94 -9.64 28.14
C ALA A 213 -10.73 -10.00 26.67
N VAL A 214 -10.13 -9.12 25.88
CA VAL A 214 -9.78 -9.39 24.47
C VAL A 214 -8.89 -10.63 24.35
N LYS A 215 -7.87 -10.75 25.21
CA LYS A 215 -6.97 -11.91 25.21
C LYS A 215 -7.68 -13.22 25.59
N LEU A 216 -8.59 -13.17 26.57
CA LEU A 216 -9.31 -14.36 27.04
C LEU A 216 -10.43 -14.80 26.09
N LEU A 217 -11.17 -13.86 25.50
CA LEU A 217 -12.34 -14.14 24.68
C LEU A 217 -12.02 -14.43 23.21
N GLY A 218 -10.95 -13.89 22.67
CA GLY A 218 -10.71 -13.95 21.23
C GLY A 218 -9.30 -14.34 20.80
N GLY A 219 -8.34 -14.32 21.73
CA GLY A 219 -6.97 -14.71 21.44
C GLY A 219 -6.38 -14.05 20.20
N SER A 220 -5.60 -14.82 19.43
CA SER A 220 -4.96 -14.34 18.20
C SER A 220 -5.94 -14.08 17.04
N GLN A 221 -7.18 -14.55 17.11
CA GLN A 221 -8.17 -14.34 16.06
C GLN A 221 -8.61 -12.87 15.96
N LEU A 222 -8.66 -12.15 17.09
CA LEU A 222 -8.99 -10.71 17.12
C LEU A 222 -7.87 -9.83 16.58
N LEU A 223 -6.62 -10.31 16.53
CA LEU A 223 -5.53 -9.63 15.86
C LEU A 223 -5.63 -9.72 14.32
N GLY A 224 -6.55 -10.54 13.81
CA GLY A 224 -6.85 -10.63 12.39
C GLY A 224 -5.60 -10.86 11.53
N ALA A 225 -5.41 -10.01 10.55
CA ALA A 225 -4.26 -10.05 9.64
C ALA A 225 -2.90 -9.86 10.34
N TYR A 226 -2.88 -9.28 11.55
CA TYR A 226 -1.66 -9.03 12.33
C TYR A 226 -1.36 -10.13 13.37
N GLY A 227 -2.09 -11.24 13.37
CA GLY A 227 -1.89 -12.34 14.33
C GLY A 227 -0.49 -12.98 14.28
N THR A 228 0.22 -12.85 13.17
CA THR A 228 1.60 -13.34 13.00
C THR A 228 2.62 -12.41 13.67
N VAL A 229 2.32 -11.12 13.84
CA VAL A 229 3.25 -10.13 14.41
C VAL A 229 3.68 -10.50 15.83
N GLY A 230 2.77 -11.04 16.64
CA GLY A 230 3.07 -11.44 18.02
C GLY A 230 3.83 -12.77 18.16
N ARG A 231 4.10 -13.50 17.07
CA ARG A 231 4.73 -14.83 17.10
C ARG A 231 6.17 -14.84 16.58
N GLN A 232 6.66 -13.70 16.09
CA GLN A 232 8.02 -13.58 15.55
C GLN A 232 9.05 -13.28 16.67
N SER A 233 10.29 -13.71 16.45
CA SER A 233 11.42 -13.27 17.26
C SER A 233 11.94 -11.93 16.72
N TYR A 234 12.10 -10.97 17.58
CA TYR A 234 12.55 -9.63 17.23
C TYR A 234 13.95 -9.35 17.78
N ASN A 235 14.80 -8.73 16.95
CA ASN A 235 16.09 -8.21 17.41
C ASN A 235 15.90 -6.76 17.88
N ALA A 236 16.28 -6.47 19.12
CA ALA A 236 16.14 -5.13 19.70
C ALA A 236 16.97 -4.06 18.95
N ALA A 237 18.17 -4.41 18.47
CA ALA A 237 19.01 -3.50 17.72
C ALA A 237 18.36 -3.10 16.38
N ASP A 238 17.74 -4.06 15.68
CA ASP A 238 17.02 -3.79 14.43
C ASP A 238 15.80 -2.91 14.67
N ILE A 239 15.03 -3.17 15.76
CA ILE A 239 13.88 -2.33 16.12
C ILE A 239 14.32 -0.88 16.35
N VAL A 240 15.39 -0.67 17.12
CA VAL A 240 15.91 0.67 17.41
C VAL A 240 16.42 1.35 16.14
N SER A 241 17.15 0.63 15.29
CA SER A 241 17.64 1.16 14.03
C SER A 241 16.51 1.59 13.11
N PHE A 242 15.49 0.73 12.93
CA PHE A 242 14.32 1.07 12.11
C PHE A 242 13.47 2.19 12.74
N ALA A 243 13.37 2.28 14.07
CA ALA A 243 12.71 3.41 14.73
C ALA A 243 13.43 4.73 14.46
N LEU A 244 14.78 4.73 14.48
CA LEU A 244 15.60 5.89 14.12
C LEU A 244 15.47 6.26 12.65
N TYR A 245 15.42 5.28 11.73
CA TYR A 245 15.20 5.54 10.31
C TYR A 245 13.84 6.18 10.04
N HIS A 246 12.78 5.73 10.75
CA HIS A 246 11.46 6.35 10.66
C HIS A 246 11.43 7.75 11.31
N ALA A 247 12.19 7.98 12.38
CA ALA A 247 12.35 9.33 12.94
C ALA A 247 13.09 10.26 11.95
N ALA A 248 14.12 9.76 11.26
CA ALA A 248 14.82 10.49 10.20
C ALA A 248 13.89 10.81 9.03
N ASP A 249 13.06 9.86 8.61
CA ASP A 249 12.05 10.05 7.57
C ASP A 249 11.06 11.16 7.93
N VAL A 250 10.53 11.19 9.15
CA VAL A 250 9.66 12.27 9.64
C VAL A 250 10.35 13.64 9.58
N LEU A 251 11.64 13.70 9.96
CA LEU A 251 12.44 14.93 9.85
C LEU A 251 12.59 15.39 8.40
N ILE A 252 12.86 14.48 7.49
CA ILE A 252 13.00 14.77 6.06
C ILE A 252 11.67 15.23 5.49
N VAL A 253 10.58 14.52 5.72
CA VAL A 253 9.23 14.87 5.21
C VAL A 253 8.82 16.27 5.63
N LEU A 254 9.07 16.66 6.88
CA LEU A 254 8.69 17.97 7.41
C LEU A 254 9.75 19.06 7.17
N GLY A 255 10.93 18.72 6.64
CA GLY A 255 12.03 19.65 6.41
C GLY A 255 12.78 20.07 7.67
N VAL A 256 12.88 19.20 8.68
CA VAL A 256 13.64 19.35 9.94
C VAL A 256 13.10 20.45 10.88
N ILE A 257 12.85 21.64 10.37
CA ILE A 257 12.47 22.85 11.15
C ILE A 257 11.28 22.60 12.10
N PRO A 258 10.15 21.99 11.67
CA PRO A 258 9.00 21.79 12.55
C PRO A 258 9.29 20.90 13.76
N VAL A 259 10.12 19.87 13.60
CA VAL A 259 10.45 18.95 14.70
C VAL A 259 11.37 19.63 15.70
N VAL A 260 12.41 20.33 15.23
CA VAL A 260 13.31 21.12 16.11
C VAL A 260 12.50 22.20 16.86
N ALA A 261 11.58 22.88 16.18
CA ALA A 261 10.71 23.88 16.81
C ALA A 261 9.83 23.28 17.92
N LEU A 262 9.27 22.08 17.71
CA LEU A 262 8.53 21.38 18.78
C LEU A 262 9.42 21.06 19.98
N VAL A 263 10.65 20.58 19.76
CA VAL A 263 11.61 20.32 20.84
C VAL A 263 11.85 21.60 21.66
N LEU A 264 12.05 22.73 20.98
CA LEU A 264 12.25 24.01 21.67
C LEU A 264 10.98 24.48 22.39
N ALA A 265 9.80 24.28 21.82
CA ALA A 265 8.52 24.60 22.46
C ALA A 265 8.24 23.74 23.72
N ALA A 266 8.82 22.55 23.78
CA ALA A 266 8.65 21.62 24.90
C ALA A 266 9.51 21.98 26.13
N ILE A 267 10.60 22.73 25.97
CA ILE A 267 11.54 23.07 27.04
C ILE A 267 10.86 23.62 28.29
N PRO A 268 9.92 24.59 28.22
CA PRO A 268 9.24 25.10 29.41
C PRO A 268 8.48 24.01 30.21
N SER A 269 7.91 23.02 29.50
CA SER A 269 7.19 21.90 30.12
C SER A 269 8.17 21.00 30.90
N PHE A 270 9.30 20.66 30.30
CA PHE A 270 10.35 19.86 30.99
C PHE A 270 10.97 20.61 32.17
N ALA A 271 11.11 21.93 32.08
CA ALA A 271 11.59 22.77 33.17
C ALA A 271 10.55 23.01 34.27
N GLY A 272 9.31 22.51 34.14
CA GLY A 272 8.22 22.77 35.07
C GLY A 272 7.73 24.23 35.08
N ARG A 273 8.06 25.00 34.04
CA ARG A 273 7.75 26.44 33.93
C ARG A 273 6.56 26.73 33.00
N GLU A 274 6.01 25.74 32.35
CA GLU A 274 4.84 25.89 31.49
C GLU A 274 3.57 26.07 32.33
N PRO A 275 2.89 27.23 32.28
CA PRO A 275 1.69 27.47 33.08
C PRO A 275 0.45 26.77 32.53
N SER A 276 0.37 26.59 31.20
CA SER A 276 -0.81 26.05 30.52
C SER A 276 -0.89 24.54 30.66
N THR A 277 -1.97 24.05 31.26
CA THR A 277 -2.26 22.60 31.34
C THR A 277 -2.51 22.00 29.95
N GLU A 278 -3.13 22.75 29.06
CA GLU A 278 -3.41 22.36 27.67
C GLU A 278 -2.10 22.14 26.90
N VAL A 279 -1.12 23.05 27.06
CA VAL A 279 0.18 22.95 26.38
C VAL A 279 1.00 21.82 26.95
N ARG A 280 1.04 21.64 28.28
CA ARG A 280 1.72 20.47 28.89
C ARG A 280 1.17 19.14 28.37
N ALA A 281 -0.15 19.02 28.32
CA ALA A 281 -0.83 17.84 27.79
C ALA A 281 -0.53 17.62 26.30
N TYR A 282 -0.57 18.68 25.49
CA TYR A 282 -0.23 18.62 24.07
C TYR A 282 1.22 18.12 23.87
N VAL A 283 2.20 18.74 24.57
CA VAL A 283 3.62 18.35 24.46
C VAL A 283 3.83 16.89 24.85
N ALA A 284 3.19 16.46 25.95
CA ALA A 284 3.28 15.08 26.40
C ALA A 284 2.74 14.10 25.36
N VAL A 285 1.57 14.40 24.75
CA VAL A 285 0.97 13.56 23.70
C VAL A 285 1.81 13.56 22.43
N ALA A 286 2.30 14.73 21.99
CA ALA A 286 3.11 14.84 20.77
C ALA A 286 4.39 14.00 20.88
N ILE A 287 5.10 14.08 22.00
CA ILE A 287 6.33 13.28 22.25
C ILE A 287 5.99 11.80 22.36
N ALA A 288 5.00 11.44 23.18
CA ALA A 288 4.64 10.05 23.40
C ALA A 288 4.14 9.37 22.12
N LEU A 289 3.35 10.06 21.30
CA LEU A 289 2.85 9.53 20.05
C LEU A 289 3.96 9.41 19.00
N PHE A 290 4.86 10.40 18.90
CA PHE A 290 6.02 10.32 18.02
C PHE A 290 6.89 9.10 18.34
N LEU A 291 7.26 8.93 19.61
CA LEU A 291 8.06 7.79 20.05
C LEU A 291 7.30 6.46 19.88
N GLY A 292 6.01 6.45 20.24
CA GLY A 292 5.15 5.27 20.10
C GLY A 292 4.98 4.81 18.65
N LEU A 293 4.73 5.74 17.73
CA LEU A 293 4.59 5.42 16.30
C LEU A 293 5.93 5.00 15.68
N CYS A 294 7.02 5.74 15.93
CA CYS A 294 8.34 5.33 15.41
C CYS A 294 8.76 3.95 15.94
N GLY A 295 8.51 3.67 17.23
CA GLY A 295 8.79 2.36 17.81
C GLY A 295 7.91 1.24 17.24
N GLN A 296 6.59 1.46 17.13
CA GLN A 296 5.67 0.47 16.57
C GLN A 296 5.97 0.17 15.10
N VAL A 297 6.19 1.23 14.30
CA VAL A 297 6.50 1.09 12.87
C VAL A 297 7.88 0.50 12.68
N GLY A 298 8.86 0.88 13.51
CA GLY A 298 10.19 0.29 13.53
C GLY A 298 10.16 -1.21 13.82
N LEU A 299 9.39 -1.63 14.82
CA LEU A 299 9.17 -3.04 15.14
C LEU A 299 8.56 -3.80 13.94
N PHE A 300 7.53 -3.24 13.32
CA PHE A 300 6.91 -3.87 12.16
C PHE A 300 7.85 -3.91 10.96
N ALA A 301 8.50 -2.80 10.64
CA ALA A 301 9.34 -2.68 9.46
C ALA A 301 10.60 -3.55 9.54
N SER A 302 11.19 -3.73 10.73
CA SER A 302 12.39 -4.56 10.92
C SER A 302 12.19 -6.04 10.53
N GLN A 303 10.95 -6.54 10.55
CA GLN A 303 10.65 -7.95 10.27
C GLN A 303 9.86 -8.18 8.99
N TYR A 304 8.97 -7.25 8.62
CA TYR A 304 7.99 -7.53 7.56
C TYR A 304 8.25 -6.80 6.26
N THR A 305 8.75 -5.58 6.29
CA THR A 305 8.93 -4.79 5.07
C THR A 305 10.38 -4.59 4.67
N GLY A 306 11.30 -4.50 5.63
CA GLY A 306 12.69 -4.12 5.40
C GLY A 306 12.84 -2.72 4.77
N ARG A 307 11.76 -1.91 4.79
CA ARG A 307 11.65 -0.60 4.13
C ARG A 307 11.08 0.44 5.08
N LEU A 308 11.18 1.72 4.71
CA LEU A 308 10.41 2.76 5.37
C LEU A 308 8.92 2.53 5.14
N ALA A 309 8.14 2.68 6.21
CA ALA A 309 6.70 2.55 6.19
C ALA A 309 6.04 3.87 6.66
N GLU A 310 6.44 4.98 6.04
CA GLU A 310 6.01 6.36 6.34
C GLU A 310 4.48 6.49 6.36
N ARG A 311 3.78 5.77 5.48
CA ARG A 311 2.31 5.77 5.46
C ARG A 311 1.70 5.50 6.83
N ASN A 312 2.38 4.73 7.66
CA ASN A 312 1.95 4.42 9.03
C ASN A 312 2.23 5.57 10.02
N LEU A 313 3.09 6.53 9.65
CA LEU A 313 3.42 7.72 10.44
C LEU A 313 2.62 8.95 10.04
N LEU A 314 1.85 8.90 8.96
CA LEU A 314 1.14 10.04 8.40
C LEU A 314 0.37 10.89 9.44
N PRO A 315 -0.34 10.31 10.43
CA PRO A 315 -1.10 11.09 11.41
C PRO A 315 -0.26 11.90 12.40
N ILE A 316 1.06 11.66 12.51
CA ILE A 316 1.92 12.44 13.42
C ILE A 316 2.27 13.81 12.83
N PHE A 317 2.32 13.95 11.50
CA PHE A 317 2.75 15.18 10.85
C PHE A 317 1.95 16.41 11.26
N PRO A 318 0.59 16.42 11.24
CA PRO A 318 -0.16 17.58 11.71
C PRO A 318 0.11 17.91 13.18
N ILE A 319 0.36 16.91 14.02
CA ILE A 319 0.64 17.11 15.45
C ILE A 319 2.00 17.82 15.62
N LEU A 320 3.00 17.44 14.86
CA LEU A 320 4.32 18.12 14.88
C LEU A 320 4.23 19.55 14.31
N LEU A 321 3.39 19.77 13.29
CA LEU A 321 3.16 21.10 12.72
C LEU A 321 2.40 22.03 13.68
N ILE A 322 1.53 21.50 14.55
CA ILE A 322 0.96 22.27 15.67
C ILE A 322 2.07 22.80 16.60
N GLY A 323 3.08 21.97 16.92
CA GLY A 323 4.21 22.36 17.75
C GLY A 323 5.07 23.44 17.11
N PHE A 324 5.27 23.37 15.80
CA PHE A 324 5.94 24.42 15.05
C PHE A 324 5.20 25.76 15.12
N ALA A 325 3.90 25.75 14.88
CA ALA A 325 3.06 26.95 14.98
C ALA A 325 3.00 27.51 16.42
N LEU A 326 2.96 26.64 17.44
CA LEU A 326 3.01 27.02 18.85
C LEU A 326 4.34 27.71 19.20
N TRP A 327 5.45 27.19 18.71
CA TRP A 327 6.78 27.80 18.90
C TRP A 327 6.82 29.20 18.30
N LEU A 328 6.30 29.39 17.10
CA LEU A 328 6.21 30.70 16.44
C LEU A 328 5.29 31.68 17.18
N ASP A 329 4.12 31.22 17.63
CA ASP A 329 3.15 32.03 18.41
C ASP A 329 3.78 32.58 19.71
N ARG A 330 4.72 31.83 20.31
CA ARG A 330 5.45 32.22 21.51
C ARG A 330 6.66 33.11 21.26
N GLY A 331 6.82 33.65 20.04
CA GLY A 331 7.93 34.49 19.64
C GLY A 331 9.22 33.72 19.36
N ALA A 332 9.08 32.42 19.05
CA ALA A 332 10.16 31.53 18.67
C ALA A 332 11.38 31.55 19.62
N PRO A 333 11.21 31.15 20.89
CA PRO A 333 12.30 31.14 21.85
C PRO A 333 13.43 30.22 21.40
N ARG A 334 14.69 30.70 21.48
CA ARG A 334 15.90 30.01 21.02
C ARG A 334 16.99 30.07 22.10
N PRO A 335 16.90 29.31 23.19
CA PRO A 335 18.00 29.19 24.14
C PRO A 335 19.21 28.58 23.42
N ARG A 336 20.33 29.32 23.31
CA ARG A 336 21.47 28.91 22.46
C ARG A 336 21.92 27.45 22.65
N PRO A 337 22.18 26.95 23.86
CA PRO A 337 22.67 25.57 24.01
C PRO A 337 21.59 24.54 23.58
N ALA A 338 20.33 24.73 23.97
CA ALA A 338 19.25 23.82 23.63
C ALA A 338 18.95 23.83 22.12
N THR A 339 19.04 25.01 21.48
CA THR A 339 18.83 25.12 20.04
C THR A 339 19.94 24.40 19.28
N ALA A 340 21.19 24.57 19.68
CA ALA A 340 22.31 23.86 19.08
C ALA A 340 22.20 22.34 19.25
N LEU A 341 21.87 21.87 20.47
CA LEU A 341 21.67 20.45 20.74
C LEU A 341 20.51 19.85 19.92
N ALA A 342 19.37 20.54 19.82
CA ALA A 342 18.24 20.09 19.03
C ALA A 342 18.58 20.04 17.53
N ALA A 343 19.31 21.04 17.02
CA ALA A 343 19.76 21.13 15.64
C ALA A 343 20.74 20.00 15.27
N ILE A 344 21.76 19.81 16.11
CA ILE A 344 22.76 18.74 15.92
C ILE A 344 22.11 17.37 16.06
N GLY A 345 21.26 17.18 17.08
CA GLY A 345 20.52 15.93 17.27
C GLY A 345 19.65 15.58 16.06
N ALA A 346 18.94 16.56 15.47
CA ALA A 346 18.15 16.34 14.27
C ALA A 346 19.04 15.97 13.06
N ALA A 347 20.17 16.63 12.86
CA ALA A 347 21.11 16.30 11.80
C ALA A 347 21.71 14.89 11.97
N ILE A 348 22.05 14.50 13.19
CA ILE A 348 22.54 13.15 13.51
C ILE A 348 21.46 12.11 13.20
N VAL A 349 20.21 12.34 13.62
CA VAL A 349 19.09 11.41 13.33
C VAL A 349 18.91 11.26 11.83
N VAL A 350 18.92 12.35 11.05
CA VAL A 350 18.83 12.28 9.58
C VAL A 350 20.02 11.50 8.99
N ALA A 351 21.23 11.68 9.52
CA ALA A 351 22.41 10.96 9.08
C ALA A 351 22.40 9.45 9.36
N THR A 352 21.52 8.98 10.27
CA THR A 352 21.36 7.53 10.50
C THR A 352 20.69 6.81 9.33
N LEU A 353 19.92 7.52 8.50
CA LEU A 353 19.21 6.92 7.36
C LEU A 353 20.19 6.55 6.25
N PRO A 354 20.31 5.28 5.83
CA PRO A 354 21.11 4.86 4.69
C PRO A 354 20.33 5.05 3.37
N PRO A 355 20.56 6.14 2.59
CA PRO A 355 19.73 6.44 1.42
C PRO A 355 19.85 5.39 0.32
N GLY A 356 21.02 4.76 0.18
CA GLY A 356 21.22 3.70 -0.81
C GLY A 356 20.31 2.47 -0.63
N HIS A 357 19.86 2.22 0.60
CA HIS A 357 18.95 1.13 0.91
C HIS A 357 17.48 1.53 0.81
N PHE A 358 17.13 2.74 1.25
CA PHE A 358 15.72 3.16 1.39
C PHE A 358 15.19 3.99 0.22
N VAL A 359 16.06 4.76 -0.48
CA VAL A 359 15.63 5.62 -1.59
C VAL A 359 15.65 4.82 -2.89
N VAL A 360 14.70 3.90 -3.00
CA VAL A 360 14.53 2.97 -4.14
C VAL A 360 13.09 2.97 -4.62
N GLU A 361 12.86 2.61 -5.88
CA GLU A 361 11.52 2.60 -6.49
C GLU A 361 10.54 1.71 -5.70
N ALA A 362 10.98 0.55 -5.25
CA ALA A 362 10.15 -0.39 -4.50
C ALA A 362 9.67 0.14 -3.14
N ALA A 363 10.26 1.21 -2.60
CA ALA A 363 9.85 1.84 -1.35
C ALA A 363 8.79 2.95 -1.54
N ILE A 364 8.60 3.44 -2.76
CA ILE A 364 7.67 4.54 -3.06
C ILE A 364 6.24 4.28 -2.55
N PRO A 365 5.66 3.07 -2.69
CA PRO A 365 4.31 2.81 -2.18
C PRO A 365 4.16 2.98 -0.66
N ASP A 366 5.22 2.76 0.09
CA ASP A 366 5.21 2.80 1.55
C ASP A 366 5.70 4.14 2.13
N SER A 367 6.41 4.96 1.32
CA SER A 367 7.02 6.22 1.79
C SER A 367 7.03 7.28 0.69
N TYR A 368 6.18 8.28 0.82
CA TYR A 368 6.09 9.39 -0.12
C TYR A 368 7.14 10.48 0.12
N GLY A 369 7.67 10.58 1.34
CA GLY A 369 8.72 11.53 1.67
C GLY A 369 10.03 11.30 0.95
N ILE A 370 10.31 10.04 0.57
CA ILE A 370 11.52 9.72 -0.21
C ILE A 370 11.38 9.98 -1.70
N VAL A 371 10.16 10.19 -2.22
CA VAL A 371 9.93 10.35 -3.68
C VAL A 371 10.71 11.51 -4.28
N PRO A 372 10.77 12.71 -3.67
CA PRO A 372 11.63 13.79 -4.19
C PRO A 372 13.11 13.38 -4.25
N LEU A 373 13.61 12.67 -3.24
CA LEU A 373 14.99 12.18 -3.19
C LEU A 373 15.25 11.12 -4.27
N TYR A 374 14.29 10.21 -4.47
CA TYR A 374 14.34 9.22 -5.54
C TYR A 374 14.45 9.88 -6.92
N ARG A 375 13.65 10.93 -7.18
CA ARG A 375 13.70 11.68 -8.44
C ARG A 375 15.05 12.38 -8.62
N ILE A 376 15.53 13.06 -7.57
CA ILE A 376 16.85 13.70 -7.59
C ILE A 376 17.95 12.66 -7.91
N LYS A 377 17.91 11.49 -7.29
CA LYS A 377 18.88 10.42 -7.52
C LYS A 377 18.79 9.84 -8.93
N ALA A 378 17.59 9.72 -9.48
CA ALA A 378 17.37 9.25 -10.86
C ALA A 378 17.95 10.26 -11.89
N ASP A 379 17.76 11.56 -11.65
CA ASP A 379 18.24 12.62 -12.55
C ASP A 379 19.75 12.90 -12.36
N LEU A 380 20.29 12.68 -11.14
CA LEU A 380 21.69 12.92 -10.75
C LEU A 380 22.29 11.67 -10.08
N PRO A 381 22.62 10.60 -10.83
CA PRO A 381 23.07 9.33 -10.26
C PRO A 381 24.37 9.40 -9.45
N SER A 382 25.25 10.34 -9.75
CA SER A 382 26.54 10.55 -9.05
C SER A 382 26.41 11.28 -7.72
N LEU A 383 25.21 11.84 -7.40
CA LEU A 383 25.00 12.61 -6.18
C LEU A 383 25.03 11.71 -4.94
N ASP A 384 25.83 12.09 -3.95
CA ASP A 384 25.80 11.47 -2.62
C ASP A 384 24.60 11.99 -1.82
N LEU A 385 23.53 11.23 -1.81
CA LEU A 385 22.30 11.59 -1.07
C LEU A 385 22.52 11.66 0.43
N GLY A 386 23.43 10.85 1.01
CA GLY A 386 23.74 10.90 2.43
C GLY A 386 24.32 12.24 2.85
N LEU A 387 25.31 12.72 2.08
CA LEU A 387 25.89 14.04 2.28
C LEU A 387 24.85 15.16 2.08
N VAL A 388 24.03 15.06 1.04
CA VAL A 388 22.96 16.07 0.76
C VAL A 388 21.96 16.14 1.91
N LEU A 389 21.52 15.01 2.41
CA LEU A 389 20.57 14.95 3.54
C LEU A 389 21.18 15.52 4.81
N PHE A 390 22.41 15.14 5.13
CA PHE A 390 23.12 15.68 6.30
C PHE A 390 23.33 17.20 6.21
N VAL A 391 23.90 17.68 5.09
CA VAL A 391 24.13 19.11 4.87
C VAL A 391 22.81 19.88 4.83
N GLY A 392 21.79 19.35 4.16
CA GLY A 392 20.44 19.92 4.12
C GLY A 392 19.79 20.02 5.50
N ALA A 393 19.89 18.96 6.31
CA ALA A 393 19.39 18.96 7.67
C ALA A 393 20.12 19.97 8.56
N LEU A 394 21.44 20.04 8.44
CA LEU A 394 22.26 21.01 9.17
C LEU A 394 21.92 22.44 8.74
N ALA A 395 21.78 22.70 7.44
CA ALA A 395 21.42 24.03 6.93
C ALA A 395 20.01 24.44 7.39
N ALA A 396 19.03 23.55 7.34
CA ALA A 396 17.68 23.79 7.83
C ALA A 396 17.67 24.09 9.35
N ALA A 397 18.47 23.36 10.11
CA ALA A 397 18.63 23.58 11.54
C ALA A 397 19.34 24.90 11.85
N LEU A 398 20.37 25.26 11.07
CA LEU A 398 21.06 26.54 11.21
C LEU A 398 20.16 27.74 10.88
N LEU A 399 19.22 27.60 9.95
CA LEU A 399 18.23 28.65 9.68
C LEU A 399 17.47 29.07 10.93
N ILE A 400 17.15 28.10 11.83
CA ILE A 400 16.50 28.41 13.12
C ILE A 400 17.40 29.33 13.98
N VAL A 401 18.72 29.17 13.92
CA VAL A 401 19.67 29.95 14.72
C VAL A 401 19.92 31.34 14.12
N VAL A 402 20.12 31.40 12.80
CA VAL A 402 20.64 32.56 12.10
C VAL A 402 19.54 33.56 11.70
N VAL A 403 18.35 33.07 11.35
CA VAL A 403 17.24 33.92 10.86
C VAL A 403 16.85 34.95 11.94
N PRO A 404 16.80 36.25 11.64
CA PRO A 404 16.37 37.29 12.57
C PRO A 404 14.94 37.03 13.07
N ARG A 405 14.64 37.34 14.31
CA ARG A 405 13.28 37.12 14.88
C ARG A 405 12.15 37.72 14.03
N ARG A 406 12.40 38.87 13.41
CA ARG A 406 11.42 39.54 12.51
C ARG A 406 11.13 38.76 11.24
N ALA A 407 12.07 37.99 10.74
CA ALA A 407 11.96 37.19 9.54
C ALA A 407 11.42 35.76 9.80
N LEU A 408 11.26 35.35 11.06
CA LEU A 408 10.75 34.00 11.40
C LEU A 408 9.31 33.75 10.92
N ILE A 409 8.54 34.81 10.68
CA ILE A 409 7.20 34.73 10.09
C ILE A 409 7.22 34.15 8.67
N VAL A 410 8.38 34.16 7.99
CA VAL A 410 8.56 33.59 6.65
C VAL A 410 8.71 32.06 6.72
N LEU A 411 9.12 31.48 7.87
CA LEU A 411 9.35 30.04 7.98
C LEU A 411 8.13 29.17 7.65
N PRO A 412 6.88 29.50 8.03
CA PRO A 412 5.72 28.74 7.59
C PRO A 412 5.53 28.73 6.07
N LEU A 413 5.89 29.82 5.40
CA LEU A 413 5.83 29.89 3.94
C LEU A 413 6.90 29.01 3.30
N VAL A 414 8.13 28.99 3.86
CA VAL A 414 9.22 28.11 3.40
C VAL A 414 8.86 26.65 3.59
N VAL A 415 8.40 26.27 4.79
CA VAL A 415 7.96 24.90 5.08
C VAL A 415 6.76 24.53 4.19
N GLY A 416 5.78 25.43 4.03
CA GLY A 416 4.62 25.21 3.18
C GLY A 416 5.01 25.03 1.71
N ALA A 417 5.92 25.83 1.18
CA ALA A 417 6.44 25.70 -0.18
C ALA A 417 7.17 24.36 -0.38
N TYR A 418 8.02 23.98 0.57
CA TYR A 418 8.70 22.69 0.56
C TYR A 418 7.70 21.52 0.50
N LEU A 419 6.71 21.50 1.39
CA LEU A 419 5.67 20.46 1.44
C LEU A 419 4.82 20.46 0.16
N ALA A 420 4.48 21.63 -0.38
CA ALA A 420 3.69 21.74 -1.60
C ALA A 420 4.45 21.21 -2.82
N VAL A 421 5.73 21.56 -2.96
CA VAL A 421 6.60 21.04 -4.03
C VAL A 421 6.73 19.53 -3.92
N ALA A 422 7.03 19.02 -2.73
CA ALA A 422 7.09 17.59 -2.48
C ALA A 422 5.76 16.88 -2.84
N SER A 423 4.61 17.46 -2.46
CA SER A 423 3.28 16.93 -2.80
C SER A 423 3.04 16.87 -4.32
N VAL A 424 3.49 17.88 -5.08
CA VAL A 424 3.36 17.87 -6.55
C VAL A 424 4.22 16.78 -7.16
N VAL A 425 5.48 16.67 -6.72
CA VAL A 425 6.42 15.62 -7.19
C VAL A 425 5.86 14.24 -6.90
N VAL A 426 5.37 14.00 -5.69
CA VAL A 426 4.74 12.73 -5.28
C VAL A 426 3.53 12.42 -6.16
N THR A 427 2.59 13.36 -6.29
CA THR A 427 1.36 13.14 -7.06
C THR A 427 1.65 12.77 -8.51
N ARG A 428 2.59 13.45 -9.15
CA ARG A 428 3.00 13.14 -10.53
C ARG A 428 3.68 11.78 -10.64
N THR A 429 4.69 11.52 -9.80
CA THR A 429 5.44 10.26 -9.85
C THR A 429 4.54 9.05 -9.65
N VAL A 430 3.65 9.11 -8.65
CA VAL A 430 2.73 8.02 -8.33
C VAL A 430 1.69 7.84 -9.43
N ALA A 431 1.16 8.93 -10.00
CA ALA A 431 0.22 8.85 -11.12
C ALA A 431 0.87 8.23 -12.37
N ASP A 432 2.14 8.57 -12.66
CA ASP A 432 2.86 8.00 -13.80
C ASP A 432 3.12 6.50 -13.61
N GLN A 433 3.54 6.09 -12.41
CA GLN A 433 3.71 4.68 -12.09
C GLN A 433 2.39 3.90 -12.14
N ALA A 434 1.31 4.44 -11.59
CA ALA A 434 0.00 3.81 -11.64
C ALA A 434 -0.48 3.65 -13.10
N ARG A 435 -0.28 4.66 -13.96
CA ARG A 435 -0.64 4.58 -15.39
C ARG A 435 0.20 3.55 -16.15
N ALA A 436 1.49 3.43 -15.85
CA ALA A 436 2.36 2.45 -16.49
C ALA A 436 2.02 1.02 -16.07
N PHE A 437 1.56 0.82 -14.85
CA PHE A 437 1.39 -0.49 -14.24
C PHE A 437 0.05 -1.18 -14.56
N TRP A 438 -1.08 -0.45 -14.55
CA TRP A 438 -2.39 -1.06 -14.62
C TRP A 438 -2.71 -1.85 -15.92
N PRO A 439 -2.22 -1.45 -17.13
CA PRO A 439 -2.54 -2.19 -18.37
C PRO A 439 -2.04 -3.64 -18.34
N PHE A 440 -0.88 -3.88 -17.68
CA PHE A 440 -0.34 -5.24 -17.50
C PHE A 440 -1.15 -6.09 -16.53
N MET A 441 -2.00 -5.48 -15.70
CA MET A 441 -2.81 -6.18 -14.69
C MET A 441 -4.16 -6.64 -15.23
N VAL A 442 -4.85 -5.79 -15.99
CA VAL A 442 -6.24 -6.03 -16.42
C VAL A 442 -6.39 -5.93 -17.94
N GLY A 443 -5.46 -5.27 -18.64
CA GLY A 443 -5.61 -4.87 -20.04
C GLY A 443 -6.35 -3.53 -20.19
N ASP A 444 -6.77 -3.20 -21.41
CA ASP A 444 -7.37 -1.89 -21.70
C ASP A 444 -8.80 -1.74 -21.16
N ASP A 445 -9.52 -2.84 -21.00
CA ASP A 445 -10.89 -2.87 -20.50
C ASP A 445 -10.97 -3.49 -19.10
N LEU A 446 -11.11 -2.64 -18.08
CA LEU A 446 -11.17 -3.07 -16.67
C LEU A 446 -12.26 -4.12 -16.40
N ARG A 447 -13.36 -4.10 -17.15
CA ARG A 447 -14.53 -4.99 -16.98
C ARG A 447 -14.69 -5.99 -18.13
N TRP A 448 -13.59 -6.35 -18.78
CA TRP A 448 -13.60 -7.17 -19.98
C TRP A 448 -14.25 -8.56 -19.78
N ILE A 449 -14.16 -9.12 -18.57
CA ILE A 449 -14.78 -10.40 -18.22
C ILE A 449 -16.29 -10.21 -18.02
N ASP A 450 -16.71 -9.22 -17.21
CA ASP A 450 -18.12 -8.96 -16.93
C ASP A 450 -18.94 -8.61 -18.18
N ARG A 451 -18.30 -8.02 -19.19
CA ARG A 451 -18.96 -7.66 -20.46
C ARG A 451 -19.17 -8.84 -21.40
N ARG A 452 -18.51 -9.97 -21.17
CA ARG A 452 -18.52 -11.14 -22.07
C ARG A 452 -19.10 -12.40 -21.45
N ALA A 453 -18.97 -12.56 -20.15
CA ALA A 453 -19.55 -13.68 -19.44
C ALA A 453 -20.97 -13.33 -19.00
N ASP A 454 -21.96 -14.21 -19.26
CA ASP A 454 -23.35 -14.00 -18.81
C ASP A 454 -23.63 -14.63 -17.45
N GLY A 455 -22.65 -15.31 -16.86
CA GLY A 455 -22.76 -16.01 -15.58
C GLY A 455 -21.48 -15.97 -14.77
N PRO A 456 -21.41 -16.73 -13.67
CA PRO A 456 -20.26 -16.80 -12.80
C PRO A 456 -19.02 -17.32 -13.51
N VAL A 457 -17.85 -16.82 -13.09
CA VAL A 457 -16.56 -17.09 -13.73
C VAL A 457 -15.58 -17.69 -12.73
N THR A 458 -14.89 -18.73 -13.15
CA THR A 458 -13.73 -19.29 -12.42
C THR A 458 -12.44 -18.66 -12.94
N TYR A 459 -11.60 -18.15 -12.05
CA TYR A 459 -10.25 -17.68 -12.39
C TYR A 459 -9.24 -18.80 -12.15
N LEU A 460 -8.49 -19.17 -13.18
CA LEU A 460 -7.46 -20.20 -13.14
C LEU A 460 -6.08 -19.53 -13.09
N TYR A 461 -5.43 -19.62 -11.95
CA TYR A 461 -4.09 -19.08 -11.72
C TYR A 461 -3.04 -20.18 -11.93
N ALA A 462 -2.04 -19.93 -12.75
CA ALA A 462 -1.02 -20.92 -13.10
C ALA A 462 0.41 -20.50 -12.70
N GLY A 463 0.55 -19.72 -11.63
CA GLY A 463 1.86 -19.32 -11.13
C GLY A 463 2.50 -18.14 -11.88
N ASP A 464 1.69 -17.32 -12.48
CA ASP A 464 2.11 -16.05 -13.09
C ASP A 464 3.00 -15.25 -12.11
N PRO A 465 4.17 -14.74 -12.53
CA PRO A 465 4.99 -13.89 -11.70
C PRO A 465 4.26 -12.62 -11.24
N LEU A 466 3.26 -12.16 -12.00
CA LEU A 466 2.39 -11.07 -11.64
C LEU A 466 1.11 -11.57 -10.95
N TRP A 467 1.27 -12.20 -9.77
CA TRP A 467 0.15 -12.68 -8.95
C TRP A 467 -0.92 -11.59 -8.67
N ASN A 468 -0.54 -10.34 -8.76
CA ASN A 468 -1.41 -9.16 -8.64
C ASN A 468 -2.56 -9.18 -9.67
N ARG A 469 -2.36 -9.75 -10.86
CA ARG A 469 -3.39 -9.85 -11.91
C ARG A 469 -4.70 -10.46 -11.41
N ALA A 470 -4.60 -11.48 -10.56
CA ALA A 470 -5.78 -12.11 -9.99
C ALA A 470 -6.59 -11.12 -9.14
N TRP A 471 -5.92 -10.34 -8.28
CA TRP A 471 -6.57 -9.33 -7.45
C TRP A 471 -7.26 -8.23 -8.27
N TYR A 472 -6.57 -7.70 -9.28
CA TYR A 472 -7.15 -6.69 -10.17
C TYR A 472 -8.39 -7.20 -10.90
N ASN A 473 -8.32 -8.41 -11.46
CA ASN A 473 -9.44 -8.98 -12.18
C ASN A 473 -10.62 -9.27 -11.24
N VAL A 474 -10.40 -9.79 -10.05
CA VAL A 474 -11.44 -10.01 -9.02
C VAL A 474 -12.06 -8.69 -8.56
N PHE A 475 -11.25 -7.63 -8.40
CA PHE A 475 -11.75 -6.32 -7.97
C PHE A 475 -12.69 -5.70 -9.01
N TRP A 476 -12.31 -5.71 -10.29
CA TRP A 476 -13.06 -5.06 -11.36
C TRP A 476 -14.19 -5.92 -11.93
N ASN A 477 -14.06 -7.25 -11.93
CA ASN A 477 -15.01 -8.16 -12.54
C ASN A 477 -15.78 -8.96 -11.47
N ARG A 478 -17.01 -8.56 -11.22
CA ARG A 478 -17.87 -9.10 -10.16
C ARG A 478 -18.34 -10.54 -10.40
N ARG A 479 -18.27 -11.01 -11.66
CA ARG A 479 -18.66 -12.38 -12.02
C ARG A 479 -17.62 -13.42 -11.63
N ILE A 480 -16.38 -13.00 -11.31
CA ILE A 480 -15.38 -13.91 -10.76
C ILE A 480 -15.79 -14.23 -9.31
N ASN A 481 -16.19 -15.47 -9.09
CA ASN A 481 -16.62 -15.96 -7.77
C ASN A 481 -15.75 -17.08 -7.23
N ARG A 482 -14.75 -17.54 -7.99
CA ARG A 482 -13.91 -18.67 -7.62
C ARG A 482 -12.52 -18.53 -8.21
N VAL A 483 -11.50 -18.88 -7.42
CA VAL A 483 -10.10 -18.86 -7.85
C VAL A 483 -9.47 -20.24 -7.59
N TYR A 484 -8.84 -20.79 -8.62
CA TYR A 484 -8.04 -22.00 -8.53
C TYR A 484 -6.59 -21.73 -8.84
N THR A 485 -5.68 -22.33 -8.06
CA THR A 485 -4.24 -22.35 -8.31
C THR A 485 -3.83 -23.72 -8.84
N LEU A 486 -3.19 -23.77 -10.01
CA LEU A 486 -2.76 -25.03 -10.64
C LEU A 486 -1.49 -25.59 -9.99
N GLY A 487 -1.53 -26.85 -9.59
CA GLY A 487 -0.37 -27.65 -9.22
C GLY A 487 0.42 -27.10 -8.03
N THR A 488 1.75 -27.19 -8.12
CA THR A 488 2.72 -26.77 -7.09
C THR A 488 3.09 -25.29 -7.16
N GLN A 489 2.40 -24.51 -7.96
CA GLN A 489 2.71 -23.09 -8.16
C GLN A 489 2.54 -22.29 -6.88
N LYS A 490 3.31 -21.21 -6.76
CA LYS A 490 3.17 -20.27 -5.63
C LYS A 490 1.74 -19.72 -5.59
N ARG A 491 1.15 -19.75 -4.42
CA ARG A 491 -0.18 -19.18 -4.20
C ARG A 491 -0.19 -17.68 -4.41
N ILE A 492 -1.35 -17.14 -4.79
CA ILE A 492 -1.60 -15.70 -4.81
C ILE A 492 -1.41 -15.17 -3.38
N GLN A 493 -0.64 -14.10 -3.23
CA GLN A 493 -0.39 -13.50 -1.92
C GLN A 493 -1.63 -12.77 -1.39
N GLY A 494 -1.74 -12.69 -0.06
CA GLY A 494 -2.88 -12.07 0.62
C GLY A 494 -4.05 -13.03 0.88
N PRO A 495 -5.18 -12.53 1.41
CA PRO A 495 -6.30 -13.33 1.86
C PRO A 495 -7.30 -13.69 0.73
N LEU A 496 -6.87 -13.69 -0.54
CA LEU A 496 -7.74 -14.10 -1.63
C LEU A 496 -8.07 -15.60 -1.49
N PRO A 497 -9.35 -15.97 -1.35
CA PRO A 497 -9.75 -17.36 -1.28
C PRO A 497 -9.34 -18.09 -2.56
N GLN A 498 -8.56 -19.15 -2.40
CA GLN A 498 -8.05 -19.93 -3.52
C GLN A 498 -7.87 -21.40 -3.13
N ARG A 499 -8.25 -22.28 -4.03
CA ARG A 499 -8.07 -23.72 -3.87
C ARG A 499 -6.99 -24.21 -4.82
N THR A 500 -6.01 -24.96 -4.30
CA THR A 500 -5.02 -25.63 -5.14
C THR A 500 -5.66 -26.86 -5.77
N ILE A 501 -5.50 -26.99 -7.09
CA ILE A 501 -6.01 -28.12 -7.88
C ILE A 501 -4.88 -28.75 -8.69
N HIS A 502 -4.97 -30.04 -8.90
CA HIS A 502 -3.99 -30.75 -9.73
C HIS A 502 -4.40 -30.71 -11.22
N LEU A 503 -3.43 -30.52 -12.10
CA LEU A 503 -3.60 -30.67 -13.55
C LEU A 503 -2.95 -31.99 -13.98
N PRO A 504 -3.73 -33.09 -14.13
CA PRO A 504 -3.19 -34.37 -14.56
C PRO A 504 -2.84 -34.38 -16.05
N ALA A 505 -2.06 -35.34 -16.48
CA ALA A 505 -1.69 -35.52 -17.88
C ALA A 505 -2.89 -35.73 -18.82
N SER A 506 -4.03 -36.18 -18.28
CA SER A 506 -5.30 -36.25 -19.04
C SER A 506 -5.90 -34.87 -19.34
N GLY A 507 -5.44 -33.82 -18.68
CA GLY A 507 -5.96 -32.45 -18.78
C GLY A 507 -7.31 -32.25 -18.08
N ARG A 508 -7.94 -33.28 -17.51
CA ARG A 508 -9.21 -33.17 -16.81
C ARG A 508 -9.01 -32.62 -15.40
N ILE A 509 -9.60 -31.47 -15.13
CA ILE A 509 -9.57 -30.85 -13.80
C ILE A 509 -10.76 -31.37 -13.01
N ASP A 510 -10.47 -32.10 -11.93
CA ASP A 510 -11.49 -32.64 -11.02
C ASP A 510 -11.80 -31.62 -9.92
N ALA A 511 -12.45 -30.54 -10.33
CA ALA A 511 -12.93 -29.50 -9.44
C ALA A 511 -14.18 -28.85 -10.04
N PRO A 512 -15.14 -28.42 -9.19
CA PRO A 512 -16.29 -27.69 -9.66
C PRO A 512 -15.88 -26.45 -10.40
N SER A 513 -16.31 -26.28 -11.65
CA SER A 513 -16.05 -25.09 -12.45
C SER A 513 -17.37 -24.45 -12.90
N THR A 514 -17.28 -23.17 -13.22
CA THR A 514 -18.38 -22.44 -13.87
C THR A 514 -18.30 -22.63 -15.37
N GLN A 515 -19.36 -22.25 -16.08
CA GLN A 515 -19.38 -22.30 -17.54
C GLN A 515 -18.33 -21.38 -18.19
N TYR A 516 -17.92 -20.32 -17.46
CA TYR A 516 -16.91 -19.38 -17.90
C TYR A 516 -15.65 -19.53 -17.09
N VAL A 517 -14.49 -19.54 -17.75
CA VAL A 517 -13.18 -19.68 -17.13
C VAL A 517 -12.22 -18.64 -17.71
N VAL A 518 -11.54 -17.90 -16.84
CA VAL A 518 -10.39 -17.07 -17.20
C VAL A 518 -9.13 -17.88 -16.92
N ALA A 519 -8.25 -17.98 -17.90
CA ALA A 519 -6.97 -18.69 -17.79
C ALA A 519 -5.85 -17.86 -18.42
N PRO A 520 -4.58 -18.11 -18.08
CA PRO A 520 -3.46 -17.55 -18.82
C PRO A 520 -3.59 -17.88 -20.32
N TRP A 521 -3.20 -16.93 -21.16
CA TRP A 521 -3.41 -17.00 -22.60
C TRP A 521 -2.77 -18.22 -23.28
N TYR A 522 -1.73 -18.75 -22.67
CA TYR A 522 -0.97 -19.91 -23.16
C TYR A 522 -1.63 -21.27 -22.84
N TYR A 523 -2.79 -21.27 -22.16
CA TYR A 523 -3.64 -22.45 -22.03
C TYR A 523 -4.77 -22.43 -23.07
N THR A 524 -5.00 -23.59 -23.67
CA THR A 524 -6.22 -23.83 -24.45
C THR A 524 -7.13 -24.76 -23.67
N LEU A 525 -8.37 -24.31 -23.43
CA LEU A 525 -9.38 -25.08 -22.74
C LEU A 525 -10.32 -25.76 -23.73
N ASP A 526 -10.99 -26.83 -23.30
CA ASP A 526 -12.04 -27.47 -24.09
C ASP A 526 -13.31 -26.60 -24.07
N GLY A 527 -13.49 -25.82 -25.14
CA GLY A 527 -14.55 -24.82 -25.23
C GLY A 527 -14.29 -23.79 -26.31
N THR A 528 -15.00 -22.67 -26.23
CA THR A 528 -14.85 -21.54 -27.15
C THR A 528 -14.15 -20.38 -26.47
N ARG A 529 -13.05 -19.91 -27.05
CA ARG A 529 -12.40 -18.69 -26.61
C ARG A 529 -13.23 -17.48 -27.01
N LEU A 530 -13.69 -16.71 -26.02
CA LEU A 530 -14.56 -15.54 -26.23
C LEU A 530 -13.75 -14.26 -26.45
N LYS A 531 -12.77 -14.01 -25.61
CA LYS A 531 -11.89 -12.85 -25.69
C LYS A 531 -10.54 -13.18 -25.04
N GLY A 532 -9.49 -12.51 -25.45
CA GLY A 532 -8.20 -12.45 -24.77
C GLY A 532 -7.83 -11.01 -24.50
N GLU A 533 -7.10 -10.78 -23.42
CA GLU A 533 -6.43 -9.52 -23.10
C GLU A 533 -4.91 -9.73 -23.20
N PRO A 534 -4.30 -9.40 -24.36
CA PRO A 534 -2.88 -9.71 -24.60
C PRO A 534 -1.93 -9.05 -23.62
N GLN A 535 -2.20 -7.80 -23.21
CA GLN A 535 -1.37 -7.08 -22.24
C GLN A 535 -1.43 -7.72 -20.85
N ALA A 536 -2.61 -8.16 -20.43
CA ALA A 536 -2.79 -8.87 -19.16
C ALA A 536 -2.47 -10.38 -19.27
N GLU A 537 -2.11 -10.87 -20.46
CA GLU A 537 -1.79 -12.28 -20.74
C GLU A 537 -2.87 -13.27 -20.27
N LEU A 538 -4.13 -12.91 -20.44
CA LEU A 538 -5.29 -13.69 -20.03
C LEU A 538 -6.24 -13.95 -21.21
N ALA A 539 -7.02 -15.01 -21.09
CA ALA A 539 -8.09 -15.36 -22.04
C ALA A 539 -9.35 -15.83 -21.29
N LEU A 540 -10.51 -15.40 -21.78
CA LEU A 540 -11.82 -15.85 -21.30
C LEU A 540 -12.36 -16.95 -22.21
N TRP A 541 -12.79 -18.03 -21.62
CA TRP A 541 -13.33 -19.20 -22.27
C TRP A 541 -14.75 -19.51 -21.82
N LYS A 542 -15.60 -19.92 -22.77
CA LYS A 542 -16.85 -20.64 -22.48
C LYS A 542 -16.55 -22.14 -22.60
N VAL A 543 -16.46 -22.83 -21.48
CA VAL A 543 -15.99 -24.20 -21.41
C VAL A 543 -17.14 -25.20 -21.43
N ARG A 544 -16.84 -26.43 -21.85
CA ARG A 544 -17.75 -27.58 -21.76
C ARG A 544 -17.39 -28.39 -20.51
N PRO A 545 -18.36 -28.69 -19.64
CA PRO A 545 -18.10 -29.58 -18.51
C PRO A 545 -17.73 -31.01 -18.94
N PRO A 546 -16.83 -31.71 -18.25
CA PRO A 546 -15.97 -31.22 -17.16
C PRO A 546 -14.86 -30.30 -17.68
N LEU A 547 -14.36 -29.39 -16.84
CA LEU A 547 -13.26 -28.51 -17.21
C LEU A 547 -12.03 -29.31 -17.64
N ARG A 548 -11.55 -29.04 -18.85
CA ARG A 548 -10.39 -29.74 -19.43
C ARG A 548 -9.44 -28.75 -20.07
N VAL A 549 -8.16 -28.92 -19.79
CA VAL A 549 -7.06 -28.28 -20.52
C VAL A 549 -6.72 -29.17 -21.72
N SER A 550 -6.74 -28.59 -22.92
CA SER A 550 -6.37 -29.31 -24.14
C SER A 550 -4.89 -29.17 -24.45
N THR A 551 -4.36 -27.95 -24.40
CA THR A 551 -2.95 -27.67 -24.66
C THR A 551 -2.40 -26.56 -23.75
N GLN A 552 -1.09 -26.56 -23.58
CA GLN A 552 -0.33 -25.49 -22.97
C GLN A 552 0.87 -25.17 -23.85
N THR A 553 1.06 -23.89 -24.21
CA THR A 553 2.18 -23.41 -25.02
C THR A 553 3.05 -22.49 -24.19
N LEU A 554 4.21 -22.95 -23.77
CA LEU A 554 5.18 -22.19 -22.97
C LEU A 554 6.28 -21.59 -23.86
N GLY A 555 6.90 -20.49 -23.44
CA GLY A 555 8.04 -19.87 -24.12
C GLY A 555 7.69 -19.03 -25.36
N VAL A 556 6.40 -18.94 -25.74
CA VAL A 556 5.92 -18.06 -26.81
C VAL A 556 5.30 -16.81 -26.17
N LEU A 557 5.50 -15.64 -26.73
CA LEU A 557 4.90 -14.41 -26.26
C LEU A 557 3.48 -14.23 -26.84
N PRO A 558 2.61 -13.41 -26.25
CA PRO A 558 1.27 -13.12 -26.79
C PRO A 558 1.27 -12.60 -28.23
N SER A 559 2.34 -11.94 -28.67
CA SER A 559 2.58 -11.52 -30.05
C SER A 559 2.84 -12.69 -31.05
N GLY A 560 3.05 -13.90 -30.51
CA GLY A 560 3.53 -15.06 -31.29
C GLY A 560 5.05 -15.13 -31.43
N ALA A 561 5.80 -14.18 -30.90
CA ALA A 561 7.25 -14.24 -30.93
C ALA A 561 7.78 -15.36 -30.01
N LEU A 562 8.81 -16.07 -30.49
CA LEU A 562 9.54 -17.10 -29.76
C LEU A 562 10.95 -16.58 -29.47
N PRO A 563 11.27 -16.18 -28.23
CA PRO A 563 12.59 -15.60 -27.91
C PRO A 563 13.76 -16.60 -28.07
N ASN A 564 13.62 -17.81 -27.57
CA ASN A 564 14.66 -18.85 -27.67
C ASN A 564 14.06 -20.26 -27.72
N GLU A 565 13.16 -20.60 -26.79
CA GLU A 565 12.62 -21.95 -26.66
C GLU A 565 11.11 -21.89 -26.45
N ALA A 566 10.41 -22.86 -27.02
CA ALA A 566 8.99 -23.09 -26.75
C ALA A 566 8.72 -24.57 -26.46
N GLU A 567 7.72 -24.80 -25.63
CA GLU A 567 7.22 -26.14 -25.35
C GLU A 567 5.69 -26.16 -25.55
N LEU A 568 5.20 -27.04 -26.42
CA LEU A 568 3.79 -27.36 -26.54
C LEU A 568 3.50 -28.68 -25.84
N ARG A 569 2.65 -28.62 -24.81
CA ARG A 569 2.10 -29.78 -24.08
C ARG A 569 0.69 -30.03 -24.54
N VAL A 570 0.38 -31.27 -24.89
CA VAL A 570 -0.95 -31.73 -25.30
C VAL A 570 -1.46 -32.70 -24.27
N PHE A 571 -2.51 -32.33 -23.58
CA PHE A 571 -3.12 -33.14 -22.52
C PHE A 571 -4.13 -34.13 -23.10
N GLY A 572 -4.25 -35.33 -22.49
CA GLY A 572 -5.10 -36.40 -22.96
C GLY A 572 -4.74 -36.82 -24.39
N CYS A 573 -3.46 -36.91 -24.70
CA CYS A 573 -2.92 -37.20 -26.02
C CYS A 573 -3.07 -38.69 -26.36
N ARG A 574 -3.93 -38.98 -27.34
CA ARG A 574 -4.13 -40.33 -27.91
C ARG A 574 -3.52 -40.46 -29.31
N GLY A 575 -2.51 -39.64 -29.59
CA GLY A 575 -1.88 -39.54 -30.90
C GLY A 575 -2.46 -38.41 -31.74
N GLY A 576 -1.70 -38.03 -32.79
CA GLY A 576 -2.03 -36.89 -33.66
C GLY A 576 -0.83 -36.33 -34.36
N ARG A 577 -0.90 -35.06 -34.73
CA ARG A 577 0.21 -34.35 -35.36
C ARG A 577 0.36 -32.95 -34.80
N PHE A 578 1.56 -32.63 -34.39
CA PHE A 578 1.96 -31.25 -34.12
C PHE A 578 2.12 -30.50 -35.46
N ARG A 579 1.55 -29.32 -35.56
CA ARG A 579 1.77 -28.40 -36.66
C ARG A 579 2.53 -27.19 -36.19
N LEU A 580 3.73 -27.01 -36.72
CA LEU A 580 4.62 -25.92 -36.39
C LEU A 580 4.74 -24.98 -37.59
N THR A 581 4.55 -23.68 -37.35
CA THR A 581 4.82 -22.62 -38.32
C THR A 581 5.77 -21.62 -37.66
N LEU A 582 6.93 -21.38 -38.28
CA LEU A 582 7.94 -20.45 -37.82
C LEU A 582 8.21 -19.42 -38.92
N ASN A 583 8.17 -18.13 -38.57
CA ASN A 583 8.51 -17.04 -39.50
C ASN A 583 9.82 -16.41 -39.06
N SER A 584 10.86 -16.58 -39.88
CA SER A 584 12.20 -16.02 -39.62
C SER A 584 12.43 -14.79 -40.48
N SER A 585 13.18 -13.81 -39.95
CA SER A 585 13.71 -12.66 -40.70
C SER A 585 15.20 -12.77 -41.01
N GLY A 586 15.84 -13.89 -40.64
CA GLY A 586 17.26 -14.13 -40.85
C GLY A 586 17.61 -15.60 -40.62
N ASP A 587 18.87 -15.93 -40.76
CA ASP A 587 19.35 -17.32 -40.60
C ASP A 587 19.19 -17.78 -39.16
N ARG A 588 18.54 -18.93 -38.96
CA ARG A 588 18.28 -19.55 -37.66
C ARG A 588 18.46 -21.06 -37.71
N ALA A 589 19.04 -21.61 -36.66
CA ALA A 589 19.05 -23.05 -36.41
C ALA A 589 17.83 -23.41 -35.55
N VAL A 590 17.10 -24.44 -35.96
CA VAL A 590 15.94 -24.97 -35.23
C VAL A 590 16.26 -26.37 -34.75
N THR A 591 16.14 -26.62 -33.48
CA THR A 591 16.24 -27.96 -32.88
C THR A 591 14.87 -28.35 -32.33
N ILE A 592 14.48 -29.59 -32.64
CA ILE A 592 13.16 -30.11 -32.24
C ILE A 592 13.38 -31.37 -31.39
N ARG A 593 12.70 -31.42 -30.25
CA ARG A 593 12.58 -32.62 -29.41
C ARG A 593 11.11 -32.98 -29.29
N ARG A 594 10.82 -34.26 -29.29
CA ARG A 594 9.46 -34.79 -29.09
C ARG A 594 9.51 -35.78 -27.93
N ASP A 595 8.65 -35.60 -26.97
CA ASP A 595 8.55 -36.42 -25.75
C ASP A 595 9.94 -36.61 -25.10
N ASP A 596 10.65 -35.47 -24.95
CA ASP A 596 12.03 -35.34 -24.44
C ASP A 596 13.14 -36.03 -25.25
N LEU A 597 12.81 -36.65 -26.39
CA LEU A 597 13.77 -37.27 -27.29
C LEU A 597 14.12 -36.37 -28.48
N PRO A 598 15.37 -36.36 -28.97
CA PRO A 598 15.72 -35.63 -30.18
C PRO A 598 14.88 -36.11 -31.36
N TYR A 599 14.26 -35.15 -32.09
CA TYR A 599 13.47 -35.48 -33.29
C TYR A 599 14.15 -35.03 -34.58
N GLY A 600 14.79 -33.87 -34.56
CA GLY A 600 15.51 -33.38 -35.73
C GLY A 600 15.93 -31.92 -35.61
N THR A 601 16.70 -31.49 -36.61
CA THR A 601 17.17 -30.11 -36.76
C THR A 601 16.78 -29.57 -38.13
N ALA A 602 16.67 -28.23 -38.23
CA ALA A 602 16.46 -27.52 -39.49
C ALA A 602 17.23 -26.20 -39.49
N ALA A 603 17.69 -25.77 -40.67
CA ALA A 603 18.26 -24.45 -40.87
C ALA A 603 17.27 -23.59 -41.65
N LEU A 604 16.87 -22.47 -41.07
CA LEU A 604 16.09 -21.42 -41.71
C LEU A 604 17.06 -20.41 -42.32
N ARG A 605 16.94 -20.09 -43.59
CA ARG A 605 17.84 -19.15 -44.28
C ARG A 605 17.05 -17.92 -44.71
N GLY A 606 17.49 -16.76 -44.23
CA GLY A 606 16.86 -15.47 -44.55
C GLY A 606 15.41 -15.32 -44.07
N ALA A 607 14.66 -14.46 -44.73
CA ALA A 607 13.26 -14.24 -44.40
C ALA A 607 12.39 -15.34 -45.05
N MET A 608 11.88 -16.24 -44.20
CA MET A 608 11.05 -17.36 -44.69
C MET A 608 9.98 -17.80 -43.69
N THR A 609 8.94 -18.42 -44.19
CA THR A 609 7.92 -19.14 -43.42
C THR A 609 8.20 -20.65 -43.56
N TRP A 610 8.58 -21.27 -42.44
CA TRP A 610 8.82 -22.69 -42.36
C TRP A 610 7.66 -23.42 -41.69
N ARG A 611 7.15 -24.47 -42.33
CA ARG A 611 6.05 -25.28 -41.82
C ARG A 611 6.48 -26.74 -41.67
N ARG A 612 6.18 -27.35 -40.52
CA ARG A 612 6.46 -28.75 -40.25
C ARG A 612 5.27 -29.43 -39.59
N SER A 613 5.01 -30.66 -39.99
CA SER A 613 4.05 -31.56 -39.36
C SER A 613 4.81 -32.71 -38.74
N ILE A 614 4.68 -32.90 -37.42
CA ILE A 614 5.43 -33.88 -36.64
C ILE A 614 4.42 -34.86 -36.05
N PRO A 615 4.53 -36.17 -36.30
CA PRO A 615 3.63 -37.17 -35.75
C PRO A 615 3.82 -37.26 -34.24
N ALA A 616 2.76 -37.41 -33.48
CA ALA A 616 2.73 -37.72 -32.05
C ALA A 616 2.12 -39.11 -31.86
N ALA A 617 2.84 -39.99 -31.23
CA ALA A 617 2.30 -41.29 -30.82
C ALA A 617 1.40 -41.14 -29.60
N PRO A 618 0.46 -42.06 -29.33
CA PRO A 618 -0.21 -42.13 -28.05
C PRO A 618 0.80 -42.25 -26.91
N ALA A 619 0.72 -41.35 -25.92
CA ALA A 619 1.65 -41.38 -24.79
C ALA A 619 1.03 -42.22 -23.64
N GLU A 620 1.81 -43.15 -23.07
CA GLU A 620 1.39 -43.97 -21.93
C GLU A 620 0.98 -43.09 -20.72
N GLY A 621 1.68 -41.97 -20.52
CA GLY A 621 1.34 -40.96 -19.50
C GLY A 621 0.19 -40.04 -19.84
N GLY A 622 -0.40 -40.14 -21.05
CA GLY A 622 -1.52 -39.31 -21.49
C GLY A 622 -1.14 -37.87 -21.87
N MET A 623 0.14 -37.52 -21.98
CA MET A 623 0.62 -36.18 -22.40
C MET A 623 1.71 -36.32 -23.47
N CYS A 624 1.54 -35.62 -24.59
CA CYS A 624 2.57 -35.51 -25.62
C CYS A 624 3.22 -34.13 -25.55
N THR A 625 4.54 -34.08 -25.77
CA THR A 625 5.28 -32.81 -25.71
C THR A 625 6.08 -32.57 -27.00
N LEU A 626 6.17 -31.30 -27.40
CA LEU A 626 7.00 -30.81 -28.47
C LEU A 626 7.79 -29.60 -27.97
N GLN A 627 9.12 -29.74 -27.93
CA GLN A 627 10.05 -28.67 -27.59
C GLN A 627 10.71 -28.16 -28.86
N VAL A 628 10.80 -26.86 -29.02
CA VAL A 628 11.42 -26.20 -30.16
C VAL A 628 12.38 -25.15 -29.64
N SER A 629 13.67 -25.32 -29.92
CA SER A 629 14.73 -24.38 -29.58
C SER A 629 15.21 -23.66 -30.82
N VAL A 630 15.26 -22.33 -30.76
CA VAL A 630 15.70 -21.45 -31.85
C VAL A 630 16.58 -20.34 -31.24
N PRO A 631 17.89 -20.59 -31.12
CA PRO A 631 18.80 -19.57 -30.63
C PRO A 631 18.71 -18.28 -31.45
N GLY A 632 18.59 -17.15 -30.74
CA GLY A 632 18.38 -15.83 -31.36
C GLY A 632 16.93 -15.53 -31.78
N GLY A 633 16.01 -16.43 -31.48
CA GLY A 633 14.57 -16.21 -31.56
C GLY A 633 13.96 -16.11 -32.96
N ILE A 634 12.65 -16.05 -32.97
CA ILE A 634 11.80 -15.89 -34.16
C ILE A 634 10.72 -14.86 -33.87
N PHE A 635 10.43 -13.98 -34.82
CA PHE A 635 9.48 -12.87 -34.60
C PHE A 635 8.00 -13.32 -34.60
N ALA A 636 7.66 -14.46 -35.24
CA ALA A 636 6.32 -15.02 -35.17
C ALA A 636 6.35 -16.55 -35.29
N SER A 637 5.62 -17.20 -34.40
CA SER A 637 5.47 -18.65 -34.36
C SER A 637 4.02 -19.04 -34.12
N ARG A 638 3.64 -20.22 -34.58
CA ARG A 638 2.34 -20.82 -34.31
C ARG A 638 2.50 -22.30 -34.05
N PHE A 639 1.94 -22.75 -32.95
CA PHE A 639 1.93 -24.14 -32.52
C PHE A 639 0.49 -24.62 -32.45
N ASP A 640 0.13 -25.62 -33.25
CA ASP A 640 -1.19 -26.25 -33.27
C ASP A 640 -1.03 -27.77 -33.08
N PHE A 641 -2.07 -28.42 -32.58
CA PHE A 641 -2.15 -29.87 -32.53
C PHE A 641 -3.43 -30.38 -33.15
N VAL A 642 -3.30 -31.29 -34.09
CA VAL A 642 -4.42 -31.95 -34.76
C VAL A 642 -4.48 -33.38 -34.26
N ARG A 643 -5.57 -33.72 -33.56
CA ARG A 643 -5.83 -35.07 -33.07
C ARG A 643 -6.17 -35.98 -34.25
N ASN A 644 -5.80 -37.25 -34.20
CA ASN A 644 -6.26 -38.21 -35.18
C ASN A 644 -7.81 -38.26 -35.13
N ALA A 645 -8.44 -38.25 -36.30
CA ALA A 645 -9.86 -38.57 -36.37
C ALA A 645 -10.02 -39.99 -35.80
N ARG A 646 -11.02 -40.19 -34.97
CA ARG A 646 -11.26 -41.39 -34.17
C ARG A 646 -10.93 -42.68 -34.95
N GLY A 647 -10.07 -43.53 -34.34
CA GLY A 647 -10.23 -44.96 -34.51
C GLY A 647 -11.24 -45.41 -33.46
#